data_f69e77bd1d03cd91165abf6c4fcd7e4e
#
_entry.id   f69e77bd1d03cd91165abf6c4fcd7e4e
#
_cell.length_a   1.000
_cell.length_b   1.000
_cell.length_c   1.000
_cell.angle_alpha   90.00
_cell.angle_beta   90.00
_cell.angle_gamma   90.00
#
_symmetry.space_group_name_H-M   'P 1'
#
loop_
_entity.id
_entity.type
_entity.pdbx_description
1 polymer ?
#
loop_
_entity_poly.entity_id
_entity_poly.type
_entity_poly.pdbx_seq_one_letter_code
_entity_poly.pdbx_strand_id
1 'polypeptide(L)'
;MKRLTLVLILTTLYACGGGGGGSTLEAEVQSVNQPEVAEECAPDCFLQTSDVNQVVAQAVAEASARGEAATIAVVDRVGNVLAVYQMTGADDFVTITSTFDAGGTIVGGLESLNFIPATLAAISKAITGAYLSTSGNAFTTRTASQIIQENFNPGERNVPSGPLFGVQFSQLPCSDFSQRASDTVSTGPFRAPLGLSADPGGFPLYKEGIAVGGVGVIADGIYGLDKNLNDFDTDIDELIAVAAMQGYAAPTEIRADQVTIVGKTARFSDSFSDELISSPSDAQSLEALSANGTGNLIAVQGYFDGDRTRSGTVFGNPESGIRPADPTVFSDSNGNSLDAFIFVDENNNNRYPARGATDTPGGLTTNAMTAAEVQTLLNEAINVANLSRAQIRVPVGTQARVTISVVDTNGKILGMGRTRDGPIFGADVSLQKARTATFFSGTGRLSGTAPAELLRGVPATRYLSPVPQPVDPTTLVANLAVLDSPAPTISGYVDALQEFLGVRDALEATGAVVAFADRSGGNLSRPNYPDGPDNGPPGPLSKPPGEWSVFSVGLQLDLVYNAIINHVAFVLGVPVPDVPQNCTGNTGFADPAFQQVNAFENLANGMQIFPGSVPIFRGDILIGGIGVSGDGVDQDDMISFLGVHRTGEQLNTGLGNAPQELRADRIAIPNQTSRLRYVSCPQLPFIDSSQTEVCDGL
;
A
#
# COMPACT_ATOMS: atom_id res chain seq x y z
N MET A 1 22.83 -67.66 0.17
CA MET A 1 23.08 -67.59 -1.28
C MET A 1 22.10 -66.61 -1.87
N LYS A 2 22.47 -65.32 -2.01
CA LYS A 2 21.77 -64.32 -2.85
C LYS A 2 22.86 -63.51 -3.52
N ARG A 3 22.87 -63.56 -4.85
CA ARG A 3 23.84 -62.86 -5.68
C ARG A 3 23.55 -61.35 -5.73
N LEU A 4 24.58 -60.57 -5.47
CA LEU A 4 24.59 -59.11 -5.64
C LEU A 4 25.11 -58.82 -7.05
N THR A 5 24.36 -58.14 -7.88
CA THR A 5 24.78 -57.70 -9.22
C THR A 5 25.22 -56.22 -9.10
N LEU A 6 26.48 -56.00 -9.36
CA LEU A 6 27.12 -54.70 -9.39
C LEU A 6 26.96 -54.12 -10.80
N VAL A 7 26.32 -52.96 -10.95
CA VAL A 7 26.26 -52.20 -12.21
C VAL A 7 27.32 -51.12 -12.17
N LEU A 8 28.27 -51.20 -13.09
CA LEU A 8 29.36 -50.21 -13.26
C LEU A 8 28.87 -49.13 -14.24
N ILE A 9 28.81 -47.88 -13.78
CA ILE A 9 28.53 -46.75 -14.67
C ILE A 9 29.87 -46.08 -15.01
N LEU A 10 30.21 -46.13 -16.30
CA LEU A 10 31.37 -45.41 -16.90
C LEU A 10 31.00 -43.93 -17.07
N THR A 11 31.73 -43.05 -16.43
CA THR A 11 31.70 -41.61 -16.71
C THR A 11 32.79 -41.25 -17.72
N THR A 12 32.39 -40.74 -18.87
CA THR A 12 33.29 -40.15 -19.86
C THR A 12 33.38 -38.65 -19.60
N LEU A 13 34.57 -38.17 -19.27
CA LEU A 13 34.94 -36.76 -19.25
C LEU A 13 35.18 -36.28 -20.67
N TYR A 14 34.45 -35.22 -21.09
CA TYR A 14 34.86 -34.41 -22.27
C TYR A 14 35.42 -33.08 -21.80
N ALA A 15 36.61 -32.77 -22.24
CA ALA A 15 37.28 -31.50 -22.03
C ALA A 15 36.76 -30.46 -23.04
N CYS A 16 36.38 -29.27 -22.55
CA CYS A 16 36.08 -28.10 -23.40
C CYS A 16 37.33 -27.34 -23.76
N GLY A 17 37.58 -27.17 -25.04
CA GLY A 17 38.47 -26.18 -25.60
C GLY A 17 37.68 -24.99 -26.09
N GLY A 18 38.20 -23.78 -25.84
CA GLY A 18 37.52 -22.52 -26.12
C GLY A 18 37.52 -22.09 -27.58
N GLY A 19 36.61 -21.23 -27.94
CA GLY A 19 36.53 -20.51 -29.20
C GLY A 19 35.42 -19.50 -29.17
N GLY A 20 35.74 -18.21 -29.16
CA GLY A 20 34.80 -17.11 -29.15
C GLY A 20 34.04 -16.97 -30.48
N GLY A 21 32.81 -16.58 -30.39
CA GLY A 21 31.96 -16.22 -31.51
C GLY A 21 30.64 -15.66 -30.96
N GLY A 22 30.47 -14.34 -31.00
CA GLY A 22 29.20 -13.71 -30.65
C GLY A 22 28.10 -14.17 -31.62
N SER A 23 27.06 -14.75 -31.08
CA SER A 23 25.80 -14.89 -31.77
C SER A 23 24.72 -14.31 -30.89
N THR A 24 24.11 -13.22 -31.35
CA THR A 24 22.83 -12.72 -30.89
C THR A 24 21.79 -13.85 -31.02
N LEU A 25 21.46 -14.48 -29.92
CA LEU A 25 20.31 -15.37 -29.85
C LEU A 25 19.08 -14.48 -29.62
N GLU A 26 18.41 -14.11 -30.70
CA GLU A 26 17.00 -13.75 -30.65
C GLU A 26 16.25 -15.01 -30.18
N ALA A 27 15.83 -15.02 -28.94
CA ALA A 27 14.90 -16.03 -28.45
C ALA A 27 13.55 -15.73 -29.11
N GLU A 28 13.10 -16.60 -30.01
CA GLU A 28 11.71 -16.64 -30.45
C GLU A 28 10.83 -16.80 -29.20
N VAL A 29 10.16 -15.73 -28.82
CA VAL A 29 9.08 -15.77 -27.84
C VAL A 29 7.92 -16.51 -28.52
N GLN A 30 7.80 -17.81 -28.29
CA GLN A 30 6.61 -18.54 -28.61
C GLN A 30 5.47 -17.89 -27.82
N SER A 31 4.39 -17.53 -28.51
CA SER A 31 3.15 -17.09 -27.90
C SER A 31 2.73 -18.14 -26.85
N VAL A 32 2.88 -17.79 -25.59
CA VAL A 32 2.40 -18.60 -24.49
C VAL A 32 0.89 -18.64 -24.63
N ASN A 33 0.33 -19.80 -24.97
CA ASN A 33 -1.06 -20.08 -24.70
C ASN A 33 -1.22 -19.93 -23.19
N GLN A 34 -1.70 -18.78 -22.76
CA GLN A 34 -2.05 -18.54 -21.36
C GLN A 34 -2.99 -19.66 -20.94
N PRO A 35 -2.74 -20.34 -19.80
CA PRO A 35 -3.79 -21.13 -19.22
C PRO A 35 -4.94 -20.17 -19.01
N GLU A 36 -6.03 -20.43 -19.67
CA GLU A 36 -7.30 -19.74 -19.55
C GLU A 36 -7.78 -19.91 -18.09
N VAL A 37 -7.27 -19.10 -17.19
CA VAL A 37 -7.97 -18.84 -15.94
C VAL A 37 -9.03 -17.83 -16.33
N ALA A 38 -10.06 -18.33 -16.96
CA ALA A 38 -11.33 -17.63 -17.06
C ALA A 38 -11.93 -17.58 -15.65
N GLU A 39 -11.45 -16.68 -14.85
CA GLU A 39 -12.26 -16.10 -13.79
C GLU A 39 -13.21 -15.08 -14.44
N GLU A 40 -14.06 -15.56 -15.32
CA GLU A 40 -15.32 -14.88 -15.56
C GLU A 40 -16.09 -15.06 -14.26
N CYS A 41 -16.15 -13.97 -13.51
CA CYS A 41 -16.99 -13.88 -12.32
C CYS A 41 -18.40 -14.32 -12.72
N ALA A 42 -18.89 -15.43 -12.16
CA ALA A 42 -20.28 -15.81 -12.30
C ALA A 42 -21.17 -14.62 -11.90
N PRO A 43 -22.39 -14.48 -12.40
CA PRO A 43 -23.23 -13.31 -12.13
C PRO A 43 -23.42 -13.00 -10.63
N ASP A 44 -23.05 -13.90 -9.75
CA ASP A 44 -23.20 -13.79 -8.28
C ASP A 44 -21.88 -13.57 -7.50
N CYS A 45 -20.76 -13.26 -8.17
CA CYS A 45 -19.47 -12.98 -7.50
C CYS A 45 -19.42 -11.57 -6.88
N PHE A 46 -20.39 -11.20 -6.09
CA PHE A 46 -20.41 -9.98 -5.29
C PHE A 46 -21.24 -10.20 -4.03
N LEU A 47 -21.09 -9.34 -3.05
CA LEU A 47 -21.90 -9.39 -1.84
C LEU A 47 -23.30 -8.85 -2.14
N GLN A 48 -24.31 -9.72 -2.07
CA GLN A 48 -25.72 -9.32 -2.12
C GLN A 48 -26.15 -8.77 -0.75
N THR A 49 -27.25 -8.04 -0.70
CA THR A 49 -27.81 -7.52 0.57
C THR A 49 -28.05 -8.65 1.59
N SER A 50 -28.47 -9.84 1.13
CA SER A 50 -28.62 -11.01 1.99
C SER A 50 -27.31 -11.49 2.61
N ASP A 51 -26.21 -11.45 1.83
CA ASP A 51 -24.88 -11.82 2.29
C ASP A 51 -24.38 -10.84 3.36
N VAL A 52 -24.52 -9.53 3.09
CA VAL A 52 -24.17 -8.46 4.04
C VAL A 52 -24.93 -8.62 5.35
N ASN A 53 -26.26 -8.86 5.28
CA ASN A 53 -27.09 -9.11 6.47
C ASN A 53 -26.61 -10.33 7.25
N GLN A 54 -26.23 -11.41 6.56
CA GLN A 54 -25.73 -12.62 7.20
C GLN A 54 -24.39 -12.38 7.91
N VAL A 55 -23.42 -11.72 7.26
CA VAL A 55 -22.13 -11.37 7.84
C VAL A 55 -22.31 -10.57 9.13
N VAL A 56 -23.12 -9.51 9.10
CA VAL A 56 -23.41 -8.69 10.28
C VAL A 56 -24.10 -9.52 11.38
N ALA A 57 -25.11 -10.31 11.03
CA ALA A 57 -25.88 -11.09 11.99
C ALA A 57 -25.03 -12.17 12.70
N GLN A 58 -24.09 -12.80 11.99
CA GLN A 58 -23.15 -13.77 12.55
C GLN A 58 -22.16 -13.09 13.53
N ALA A 59 -21.64 -11.91 13.19
CA ALA A 59 -20.81 -11.12 14.08
C ALA A 59 -21.56 -10.76 15.38
N VAL A 60 -22.80 -10.28 15.26
CA VAL A 60 -23.64 -9.92 16.40
C VAL A 60 -23.95 -11.13 17.28
N ALA A 61 -24.17 -12.31 16.67
CA ALA A 61 -24.43 -13.54 17.42
C ALA A 61 -23.24 -13.93 18.28
N GLU A 62 -22.02 -13.90 17.73
CA GLU A 62 -20.79 -14.22 18.47
C GLU A 62 -20.50 -13.20 19.56
N ALA A 63 -20.56 -11.90 19.24
CA ALA A 63 -20.38 -10.84 20.24
C ALA A 63 -21.37 -10.99 21.40
N SER A 64 -22.67 -11.18 21.11
CA SER A 64 -23.70 -11.39 22.12
C SER A 64 -23.48 -12.64 22.98
N ALA A 65 -23.04 -13.74 22.35
CA ALA A 65 -22.75 -14.99 23.06
C ALA A 65 -21.57 -14.85 24.04
N ARG A 66 -20.62 -13.96 23.72
CA ARG A 66 -19.49 -13.62 24.60
C ARG A 66 -19.82 -12.54 25.64
N GLY A 67 -20.97 -11.88 25.51
CA GLY A 67 -21.35 -10.77 26.38
C GLY A 67 -20.69 -9.44 26.00
N GLU A 68 -20.20 -9.34 24.78
CA GLU A 68 -19.54 -8.17 24.23
C GLU A 68 -20.48 -7.38 23.32
N ALA A 69 -20.15 -6.11 23.11
CA ALA A 69 -20.84 -5.23 22.17
C ALA A 69 -19.83 -4.68 21.15
N ALA A 70 -20.18 -4.77 19.87
CA ALA A 70 -19.26 -4.47 18.79
C ALA A 70 -19.81 -3.45 17.79
N THR A 71 -18.92 -2.72 17.14
CA THR A 71 -19.13 -1.98 15.89
C THR A 71 -18.60 -2.81 14.73
N ILE A 72 -19.45 -3.09 13.72
CA ILE A 72 -19.19 -4.01 12.62
C ILE A 72 -19.35 -3.24 11.30
N ALA A 73 -18.37 -3.30 10.43
CA ALA A 73 -18.44 -2.73 9.08
C ALA A 73 -18.26 -3.83 8.02
N VAL A 74 -19.00 -3.73 6.93
CA VAL A 74 -18.87 -4.60 5.76
C VAL A 74 -18.67 -3.73 4.53
N VAL A 75 -17.66 -4.07 3.71
CA VAL A 75 -17.35 -3.37 2.45
C VAL A 75 -17.29 -4.35 1.29
N ASP A 76 -17.52 -3.86 0.06
CA ASP A 76 -17.22 -4.65 -1.14
C ASP A 76 -15.71 -4.59 -1.47
N ARG A 77 -15.31 -5.28 -2.54
CA ARG A 77 -13.90 -5.39 -2.92
C ARG A 77 -13.24 -4.06 -3.28
N VAL A 78 -14.01 -3.05 -3.69
CA VAL A 78 -13.49 -1.71 -4.02
C VAL A 78 -13.74 -0.69 -2.91
N GLY A 79 -14.09 -1.16 -1.71
CA GLY A 79 -14.20 -0.33 -0.49
C GLY A 79 -15.51 0.45 -0.37
N ASN A 80 -16.53 0.12 -1.16
CA ASN A 80 -17.86 0.68 -0.96
C ASN A 80 -18.43 0.13 0.35
N VAL A 81 -18.85 1.00 1.26
CA VAL A 81 -19.40 0.60 2.57
C VAL A 81 -20.84 0.11 2.39
N LEU A 82 -21.06 -1.17 2.69
CA LEU A 82 -22.33 -1.87 2.48
C LEU A 82 -23.20 -1.89 3.75
N ALA A 83 -22.55 -1.88 4.91
CA ALA A 83 -23.19 -1.78 6.22
C ALA A 83 -22.21 -1.24 7.27
N VAL A 84 -22.74 -0.46 8.20
CA VAL A 84 -22.12 -0.20 9.50
C VAL A 84 -23.18 -0.46 10.55
N TYR A 85 -22.93 -1.43 11.42
CA TYR A 85 -23.85 -1.84 12.48
C TYR A 85 -23.19 -1.64 13.83
N GLN A 86 -23.89 -0.97 14.76
CA GLN A 86 -23.41 -0.75 16.11
C GLN A 86 -24.36 -1.45 17.10
N MET A 87 -23.78 -2.32 17.92
CA MET A 87 -24.52 -2.95 19.02
C MET A 87 -24.74 -1.95 20.15
N THR A 88 -25.84 -2.12 20.85
CA THR A 88 -26.14 -1.32 22.04
C THR A 88 -25.09 -1.60 23.13
N GLY A 89 -24.38 -0.58 23.56
CA GLY A 89 -23.29 -0.69 24.53
C GLY A 89 -21.90 -0.77 23.93
N ALA A 90 -21.76 -0.81 22.60
CA ALA A 90 -20.46 -0.69 21.95
C ALA A 90 -19.86 0.71 22.17
N ASP A 91 -18.55 0.78 22.27
CA ASP A 91 -17.83 2.04 22.40
C ASP A 91 -17.99 2.91 21.17
N ASP A 92 -18.26 4.20 21.35
CA ASP A 92 -18.35 5.17 20.26
C ASP A 92 -16.96 5.53 19.69
N PHE A 93 -15.92 5.40 20.50
CA PHE A 93 -14.56 5.81 20.20
C PHE A 93 -13.56 4.70 20.50
N VAL A 94 -12.44 4.71 19.79
CA VAL A 94 -11.29 3.86 20.05
C VAL A 94 -10.10 4.70 20.51
N THR A 95 -9.20 4.05 21.27
CA THR A 95 -7.88 4.58 21.60
C THR A 95 -6.84 4.01 20.65
N ILE A 96 -6.07 4.87 20.00
CA ILE A 96 -4.93 4.44 19.20
C ILE A 96 -3.76 4.11 20.13
N THR A 97 -3.24 2.88 20.05
CA THR A 97 -2.11 2.47 20.87
C THR A 97 -1.30 1.35 20.23
N SER A 98 0.00 1.36 20.48
CA SER A 98 0.90 0.27 20.13
C SER A 98 1.44 -0.37 21.41
N THR A 99 1.24 -1.66 21.57
CA THR A 99 1.83 -2.41 22.70
C THR A 99 3.33 -2.56 22.52
N PHE A 100 4.06 -2.52 23.62
CA PHE A 100 5.51 -2.64 23.63
C PHE A 100 5.98 -3.61 24.72
N ASP A 101 6.58 -4.72 24.35
CA ASP A 101 7.00 -5.80 25.25
C ASP A 101 7.98 -5.41 26.36
N ALA A 102 8.73 -4.35 26.16
CA ALA A 102 9.75 -3.92 27.10
C ALA A 102 9.24 -2.92 28.16
N GLY A 103 7.92 -2.70 28.24
CA GLY A 103 7.31 -1.78 29.20
C GLY A 103 7.52 -0.30 28.90
N GLY A 104 7.92 0.03 27.67
CA GLY A 104 7.98 1.40 27.17
C GLY A 104 6.66 1.85 26.54
N THR A 105 6.29 3.11 26.70
CA THR A 105 5.17 3.73 25.98
C THR A 105 5.72 4.43 24.75
N ILE A 106 5.24 4.07 23.57
CA ILE A 106 5.51 4.82 22.34
C ILE A 106 4.67 6.10 22.39
N VAL A 107 5.28 7.22 22.08
CA VAL A 107 4.62 8.53 22.12
C VAL A 107 4.81 9.31 20.83
N GLY A 108 3.90 10.21 20.57
CA GLY A 108 3.93 11.09 19.40
C GLY A 108 3.08 10.59 18.24
N GLY A 109 2.90 11.44 17.23
CA GLY A 109 2.02 11.16 16.12
C GLY A 109 0.57 10.98 16.54
N LEU A 110 -0.04 9.87 16.13
CA LEU A 110 -1.41 9.51 16.47
C LEU A 110 -1.52 8.66 17.75
N GLU A 111 -0.40 8.27 18.36
CA GLU A 111 -0.39 7.46 19.58
C GLU A 111 -1.16 8.13 20.72
N SER A 112 -1.96 7.34 21.40
CA SER A 112 -2.81 7.75 22.54
C SER A 112 -4.00 8.67 22.19
N LEU A 113 -4.30 8.91 20.91
CA LEU A 113 -5.56 9.57 20.56
C LEU A 113 -6.74 8.67 20.92
N ASN A 114 -7.73 9.21 21.62
CA ASN A 114 -8.87 8.47 22.18
C ASN A 114 -10.23 9.02 21.73
N PHE A 115 -10.27 9.74 20.63
CA PHE A 115 -11.47 10.34 20.05
C PHE A 115 -11.75 9.87 18.61
N ILE A 116 -11.10 8.83 18.17
CA ILE A 116 -11.31 8.27 16.83
C ILE A 116 -12.60 7.45 16.85
N PRO A 117 -13.60 7.75 15.98
CA PRO A 117 -14.83 6.98 15.93
C PRO A 117 -14.57 5.49 15.67
N ALA A 118 -15.17 4.63 16.47
CA ALA A 118 -15.09 3.16 16.30
C ALA A 118 -15.59 2.73 14.91
N THR A 119 -16.54 3.46 14.34
CA THR A 119 -17.02 3.24 12.96
C THR A 119 -15.95 3.41 11.90
N LEU A 120 -15.06 4.42 12.04
CA LEU A 120 -13.96 4.63 11.11
C LEU A 120 -12.90 3.54 11.26
N ALA A 121 -12.65 3.09 12.48
CA ALA A 121 -11.75 1.97 12.74
C ALA A 121 -12.28 0.67 12.11
N ALA A 122 -13.54 0.33 12.33
CA ALA A 122 -14.18 -0.85 11.73
C ALA A 122 -14.17 -0.80 10.19
N ILE A 123 -14.49 0.37 9.58
CA ILE A 123 -14.42 0.55 8.12
C ILE A 123 -12.98 0.36 7.61
N SER A 124 -11.98 0.92 8.30
CA SER A 124 -10.58 0.77 7.90
C SER A 124 -10.09 -0.68 7.98
N LYS A 125 -10.51 -1.44 9.00
CA LYS A 125 -10.25 -2.89 9.11
C LYS A 125 -10.89 -3.66 7.95
N ALA A 126 -12.18 -3.39 7.65
CA ALA A 126 -12.89 -4.05 6.55
C ALA A 126 -12.22 -3.77 5.19
N ILE A 127 -11.87 -2.50 4.94
CA ILE A 127 -11.15 -2.09 3.71
C ILE A 127 -9.80 -2.76 3.62
N THR A 128 -9.07 -2.89 4.73
CA THR A 128 -7.75 -3.54 4.72
C THR A 128 -7.85 -5.00 4.27
N GLY A 129 -8.78 -5.77 4.83
CA GLY A 129 -9.04 -7.14 4.38
C GLY A 129 -9.37 -7.22 2.89
N ALA A 130 -10.27 -6.35 2.40
CA ALA A 130 -10.66 -6.29 1.01
C ALA A 130 -9.51 -5.86 0.06
N TYR A 131 -8.71 -4.85 0.45
CA TYR A 131 -7.73 -4.21 -0.42
C TYR A 131 -6.41 -4.96 -0.53
N LEU A 132 -6.01 -5.69 0.51
CA LEU A 132 -4.82 -6.53 0.50
C LEU A 132 -5.03 -7.89 -0.17
N SER A 133 -6.29 -8.29 -0.38
CA SER A 133 -6.66 -9.63 -0.83
C SER A 133 -7.06 -9.68 -2.28
N THR A 134 -6.85 -10.84 -2.89
CA THR A 134 -7.17 -11.15 -4.30
C THR A 134 -7.60 -12.61 -4.42
N SER A 135 -7.90 -13.07 -5.61
CA SER A 135 -8.22 -14.50 -5.82
C SER A 135 -7.00 -15.43 -5.65
N GLY A 136 -5.78 -14.88 -5.54
CA GLY A 136 -4.55 -15.65 -5.35
C GLY A 136 -3.89 -15.49 -3.97
N ASN A 137 -4.37 -14.57 -3.14
CA ASN A 137 -3.90 -14.38 -1.76
C ASN A 137 -5.00 -13.79 -0.88
N ALA A 138 -5.09 -14.25 0.34
CA ALA A 138 -6.00 -13.73 1.35
C ALA A 138 -5.21 -13.22 2.56
N PHE A 139 -5.26 -11.90 2.77
CA PHE A 139 -4.55 -11.19 3.84
C PHE A 139 -5.55 -10.48 4.75
N THR A 140 -5.38 -10.68 6.04
CA THR A 140 -6.17 -10.05 7.11
C THR A 140 -5.44 -8.84 7.67
N THR A 141 -6.06 -8.15 8.62
CA THR A 141 -5.35 -7.12 9.41
C THR A 141 -4.26 -7.74 10.29
N ARG A 142 -4.39 -8.99 10.73
CA ARG A 142 -3.30 -9.74 11.42
C ARG A 142 -2.10 -9.94 10.48
N THR A 143 -2.34 -10.29 9.24
CA THR A 143 -1.29 -10.33 8.20
C THR A 143 -0.66 -8.95 8.01
N ALA A 144 -1.49 -7.90 7.92
CA ALA A 144 -1.02 -6.52 7.80
C ALA A 144 -0.13 -6.13 8.99
N SER A 145 -0.55 -6.46 10.22
CA SER A 145 0.25 -6.25 11.44
C SER A 145 1.65 -6.83 11.31
N GLN A 146 1.77 -8.07 10.87
CA GLN A 146 3.06 -8.72 10.72
C GLN A 146 3.96 -8.06 9.66
N ILE A 147 3.41 -7.78 8.47
CA ILE A 147 4.23 -7.30 7.33
C ILE A 147 4.67 -5.84 7.45
N ILE A 148 4.20 -5.11 8.45
CA ILE A 148 4.60 -3.73 8.72
C ILE A 148 5.44 -3.56 9.99
N GLN A 149 5.82 -4.64 10.66
CA GLN A 149 6.59 -4.59 11.90
C GLN A 149 7.95 -3.91 11.74
N GLU A 150 8.41 -3.29 12.81
CA GLU A 150 9.78 -2.80 12.94
C GLU A 150 10.80 -3.94 12.79
N ASN A 151 10.52 -5.08 13.42
CA ASN A 151 11.31 -6.30 13.31
C ASN A 151 10.43 -7.40 12.70
N PHE A 152 10.74 -7.82 11.48
CA PHE A 152 9.88 -8.75 10.73
C PHE A 152 9.93 -10.19 11.24
N ASN A 153 11.03 -10.59 11.88
CA ASN A 153 11.17 -11.90 12.48
C ASN A 153 10.73 -11.86 13.93
N PRO A 154 9.72 -12.63 14.33
CA PRO A 154 9.32 -12.74 15.74
C PRO A 154 10.50 -13.09 16.67
N GLY A 155 10.58 -12.41 17.80
CA GLY A 155 11.63 -12.65 18.81
C GLY A 155 13.03 -12.16 18.46
N GLU A 156 13.24 -11.64 17.27
CA GLU A 156 14.50 -11.06 16.83
C GLU A 156 14.42 -9.53 16.90
N ARG A 157 15.54 -8.90 17.21
CA ARG A 157 15.68 -7.45 17.20
C ARG A 157 16.80 -7.04 16.26
N ASN A 158 16.76 -5.79 15.77
CA ASN A 158 17.74 -5.24 14.84
C ASN A 158 17.88 -6.06 13.55
N VAL A 159 16.77 -6.55 13.06
CA VAL A 159 16.64 -7.29 11.80
C VAL A 159 15.84 -6.46 10.79
N PRO A 160 15.78 -6.87 9.52
CA PRO A 160 14.99 -6.16 8.54
C PRO A 160 13.55 -5.95 8.99
N SER A 161 13.04 -4.75 8.74
CA SER A 161 11.63 -4.41 8.96
C SER A 161 10.72 -5.15 7.99
N GLY A 162 9.44 -5.17 8.26
CA GLY A 162 8.44 -5.78 7.39
C GLY A 162 8.45 -5.19 5.97
N PRO A 163 8.14 -5.98 4.95
CA PRO A 163 8.25 -5.56 3.55
C PRO A 163 7.35 -4.39 3.18
N LEU A 164 6.22 -4.20 3.87
CA LEU A 164 5.30 -3.07 3.66
C LEU A 164 5.34 -2.04 4.80
N PHE A 165 6.44 -1.95 5.50
CA PHE A 165 6.67 -0.96 6.55
C PHE A 165 6.30 0.46 6.08
N GLY A 166 5.24 1.04 6.62
CA GLY A 166 4.75 2.36 6.28
C GLY A 166 3.52 2.42 5.35
N VAL A 167 2.95 1.29 4.92
CA VAL A 167 1.81 1.24 3.99
C VAL A 167 0.50 1.79 4.58
N GLN A 168 0.37 1.88 5.88
CA GLN A 168 -0.85 2.29 6.58
C GLN A 168 -1.36 3.68 6.18
N PHE A 169 -0.50 4.56 5.69
CA PHE A 169 -0.86 5.91 5.25
C PHE A 169 -1.15 5.98 3.74
N SER A 170 -1.72 4.95 3.18
CA SER A 170 -2.29 4.92 1.83
C SER A 170 -3.81 4.86 1.86
N GLN A 171 -4.47 5.10 0.73
CA GLN A 171 -5.92 5.08 0.57
C GLN A 171 -6.65 6.14 1.41
N LEU A 172 -5.95 7.14 1.89
CA LEU A 172 -6.48 8.16 2.79
C LEU A 172 -7.59 8.98 2.12
N PRO A 173 -8.45 9.65 2.93
CA PRO A 173 -9.57 10.44 2.42
C PRO A 173 -9.19 11.55 1.45
N CYS A 174 -7.96 12.05 1.50
CA CYS A 174 -7.47 13.10 0.60
C CYS A 174 -6.70 12.58 -0.61
N SER A 175 -6.50 11.26 -0.75
CA SER A 175 -5.82 10.69 -1.92
C SER A 175 -6.49 11.14 -3.22
N ASP A 176 -5.70 11.50 -4.22
CA ASP A 176 -6.19 11.85 -5.55
C ASP A 176 -6.65 10.64 -6.37
N PHE A 177 -6.32 9.47 -5.90
CA PHE A 177 -6.78 8.21 -6.47
C PHE A 177 -8.15 7.77 -5.92
N SER A 178 -8.31 7.80 -4.59
CA SER A 178 -9.49 7.27 -3.90
C SER A 178 -10.74 8.11 -4.16
N GLN A 179 -11.86 7.44 -4.43
CA GLN A 179 -13.16 8.07 -4.65
C GLN A 179 -13.90 8.31 -3.33
N ARG A 180 -14.84 9.23 -3.37
CA ARG A 180 -15.80 9.49 -2.29
C ARG A 180 -17.17 9.04 -2.75
N ALA A 181 -17.83 8.22 -1.94
CA ALA A 181 -19.21 7.89 -2.17
C ALA A 181 -20.07 9.16 -2.08
N SER A 182 -20.93 9.37 -3.05
CA SER A 182 -21.91 10.45 -3.09
C SER A 182 -23.09 10.02 -3.96
N ASP A 183 -24.12 10.85 -4.04
CA ASP A 183 -25.28 10.61 -4.92
C ASP A 183 -24.90 10.53 -6.40
N THR A 184 -23.73 11.06 -6.78
CA THR A 184 -23.25 11.11 -8.17
C THR A 184 -22.02 10.23 -8.41
N VAL A 185 -21.33 9.76 -7.39
CA VAL A 185 -20.16 8.90 -7.48
C VAL A 185 -20.46 7.56 -6.80
N SER A 186 -20.62 6.54 -7.63
CA SER A 186 -20.90 5.17 -7.19
C SER A 186 -19.81 4.18 -7.57
N THR A 187 -18.80 4.61 -8.35
CA THR A 187 -17.68 3.78 -8.80
C THR A 187 -16.46 3.95 -7.88
N GLY A 188 -15.81 2.84 -7.54
CA GLY A 188 -14.62 2.83 -6.71
C GLY A 188 -13.30 3.00 -7.49
N PRO A 189 -12.18 2.67 -6.87
CA PRO A 189 -12.01 2.35 -5.45
C PRO A 189 -12.25 3.53 -4.50
N PHE A 190 -12.82 3.20 -3.34
CA PHE A 190 -13.17 4.20 -2.34
C PHE A 190 -12.07 4.37 -1.28
N ARG A 191 -12.14 5.49 -0.56
CA ARG A 191 -11.20 5.89 0.46
C ARG A 191 -11.31 5.07 1.75
N ALA A 192 -10.18 4.83 2.41
CA ALA A 192 -10.13 4.29 3.77
C ALA A 192 -10.01 5.44 4.78
N PRO A 193 -10.89 5.53 5.79
CA PRO A 193 -10.93 6.72 6.65
C PRO A 193 -9.66 6.97 7.47
N LEU A 194 -8.99 5.90 7.89
CA LEU A 194 -7.74 5.96 8.67
C LEU A 194 -6.54 5.36 7.89
N GLY A 195 -6.71 5.11 6.59
CA GLY A 195 -5.77 4.32 5.82
C GLY A 195 -5.94 2.82 6.06
N LEU A 196 -4.87 2.04 5.86
CA LEU A 196 -4.89 0.60 6.11
C LEU A 196 -4.64 0.31 7.59
N SER A 197 -5.31 -0.72 8.11
CA SER A 197 -5.27 -1.11 9.52
C SER A 197 -4.26 -2.25 9.74
N ALA A 198 -3.57 -2.18 10.89
CA ALA A 198 -2.77 -3.28 11.42
C ALA A 198 -3.41 -3.92 12.66
N ASP A 199 -4.54 -3.39 13.08
CA ASP A 199 -5.28 -3.84 14.25
C ASP A 199 -6.10 -5.09 13.89
N PRO A 200 -6.03 -6.21 14.64
CA PRO A 200 -6.75 -7.44 14.34
C PRO A 200 -8.26 -7.26 14.25
N GLY A 201 -8.96 -8.18 13.56
CA GLY A 201 -10.42 -8.14 13.40
C GLY A 201 -10.90 -7.66 12.02
N GLY A 202 -9.98 -7.51 11.04
CA GLY A 202 -10.33 -7.25 9.64
C GLY A 202 -10.06 -8.46 8.76
N PHE A 203 -11.08 -8.99 8.08
CA PHE A 203 -10.98 -10.18 7.22
C PHE A 203 -11.52 -9.93 5.82
N PRO A 204 -10.88 -10.53 4.78
CA PRO A 204 -11.47 -10.56 3.45
C PRO A 204 -12.65 -11.54 3.39
N LEU A 205 -13.61 -11.21 2.54
CA LEU A 205 -14.77 -12.07 2.25
C LEU A 205 -14.66 -12.64 0.83
N TYR A 206 -14.99 -13.91 0.69
CA TYR A 206 -14.89 -14.65 -0.56
C TYR A 206 -16.22 -15.34 -0.91
N LYS A 207 -16.47 -15.44 -2.22
CA LYS A 207 -17.50 -16.31 -2.81
C LYS A 207 -16.84 -17.13 -3.91
N GLU A 208 -16.97 -18.44 -3.86
CA GLU A 208 -16.40 -19.36 -4.86
C GLU A 208 -14.90 -19.14 -5.15
N GLY A 209 -14.13 -18.76 -4.13
CA GLY A 209 -12.69 -18.48 -4.26
C GLY A 209 -12.33 -17.08 -4.77
N ILE A 210 -13.32 -16.24 -5.05
CA ILE A 210 -13.13 -14.87 -5.53
C ILE A 210 -13.31 -13.89 -4.37
N ALA A 211 -12.37 -12.96 -4.20
CA ALA A 211 -12.46 -11.92 -3.20
C ALA A 211 -13.59 -10.94 -3.57
N VAL A 212 -14.60 -10.81 -2.70
CA VAL A 212 -15.80 -9.99 -2.94
C VAL A 212 -15.95 -8.82 -1.98
N GLY A 213 -15.16 -8.76 -0.91
CA GLY A 213 -15.23 -7.67 0.05
C GLY A 213 -14.42 -7.92 1.31
N GLY A 214 -14.78 -7.25 2.38
CA GLY A 214 -14.18 -7.42 3.71
C GLY A 214 -15.14 -7.06 4.84
N VAL A 215 -14.84 -7.60 6.02
CA VAL A 215 -15.51 -7.29 7.29
C VAL A 215 -14.50 -6.76 8.29
N GLY A 216 -14.87 -5.78 9.08
CA GLY A 216 -14.05 -5.23 10.17
C GLY A 216 -14.87 -5.06 11.43
N VAL A 217 -14.28 -5.38 12.57
CA VAL A 217 -14.90 -5.39 13.88
C VAL A 217 -14.09 -4.56 14.87
N ILE A 218 -14.78 -3.86 15.76
CA ILE A 218 -14.25 -3.21 16.95
C ILE A 218 -15.19 -3.56 18.12
N ALA A 219 -14.64 -4.17 19.18
CA ALA A 219 -15.35 -4.52 20.40
C ALA A 219 -14.56 -4.17 21.67
N ASP A 220 -13.23 -4.06 21.60
CA ASP A 220 -12.36 -3.79 22.75
C ASP A 220 -12.04 -2.30 22.97
N GLY A 221 -12.50 -1.42 22.07
CA GLY A 221 -12.23 0.02 22.15
C GLY A 221 -10.77 0.41 21.80
N ILE A 222 -9.99 -0.49 21.22
CA ILE A 222 -8.61 -0.26 20.83
C ILE A 222 -8.50 -0.25 19.29
N TYR A 223 -7.61 0.60 18.76
CA TYR A 223 -7.16 0.56 17.38
C TYR A 223 -5.63 0.58 17.41
N GLY A 224 -5.03 -0.59 17.30
CA GLY A 224 -3.68 -0.80 17.75
C GLY A 224 -2.73 -1.43 16.75
N LEU A 225 -1.55 -1.70 17.27
CA LEU A 225 -0.55 -2.56 16.67
C LEU A 225 0.01 -3.45 17.77
N ASP A 226 -0.21 -4.74 17.67
CA ASP A 226 0.53 -5.69 18.47
C ASP A 226 1.97 -5.81 17.95
N LYS A 227 2.94 -5.54 18.81
CA LYS A 227 4.37 -5.63 18.52
C LYS A 227 5.00 -6.93 19.00
N ASN A 228 4.27 -7.75 19.75
CA ASN A 228 4.70 -9.08 20.17
C ASN A 228 4.19 -10.15 19.21
N LEU A 229 4.99 -10.52 18.24
CA LEU A 229 4.64 -11.57 17.27
C LEU A 229 5.00 -12.99 17.75
N ASN A 230 5.35 -13.18 19.04
CA ASN A 230 5.82 -14.48 19.56
C ASN A 230 4.71 -15.34 20.16
N ASP A 231 3.56 -14.78 20.43
CA ASP A 231 2.41 -15.44 21.03
C ASP A 231 1.21 -15.50 20.10
N PHE A 232 0.17 -16.17 20.56
CA PHE A 232 -1.14 -16.15 19.95
C PHE A 232 -2.05 -15.33 20.85
N ASP A 233 -2.62 -14.29 20.30
CA ASP A 233 -3.52 -13.44 21.04
C ASP A 233 -4.93 -14.04 21.13
N THR A 234 -5.59 -13.78 22.24
CA THR A 234 -7.03 -13.94 22.34
C THR A 234 -7.67 -12.58 22.06
N ASP A 235 -7.82 -12.25 20.80
CA ASP A 235 -8.36 -10.98 20.36
C ASP A 235 -9.86 -11.10 20.10
N ILE A 236 -10.67 -10.28 20.79
CA ILE A 236 -12.13 -10.34 20.69
C ILE A 236 -12.65 -9.85 19.34
N ASP A 237 -12.01 -8.85 18.74
CA ASP A 237 -12.36 -8.33 17.43
C ASP A 237 -12.14 -9.40 16.36
N GLU A 238 -11.01 -10.10 16.47
CA GLU A 238 -10.63 -11.17 15.54
C GLU A 238 -11.59 -12.37 15.66
N LEU A 239 -11.95 -12.79 16.89
CA LEU A 239 -12.91 -13.87 17.12
C LEU A 239 -14.29 -13.55 16.52
N ILE A 240 -14.80 -12.34 16.75
CA ILE A 240 -16.09 -11.91 16.19
C ILE A 240 -16.01 -11.84 14.66
N ALA A 241 -14.91 -11.38 14.11
CA ALA A 241 -14.72 -11.33 12.66
C ALA A 241 -14.60 -12.72 12.02
N VAL A 242 -13.98 -13.70 12.71
CA VAL A 242 -13.98 -15.11 12.29
C VAL A 242 -15.39 -15.69 12.24
N ALA A 243 -16.26 -15.36 13.19
CA ALA A 243 -17.67 -15.73 13.10
C ALA A 243 -18.38 -15.06 11.91
N ALA A 244 -18.12 -13.77 11.70
CA ALA A 244 -18.71 -12.99 10.62
C ALA A 244 -18.42 -13.58 9.23
N MET A 245 -17.20 -14.09 8.99
CA MET A 245 -16.80 -14.61 7.70
C MET A 245 -17.27 -16.05 7.40
N GLN A 246 -18.00 -16.71 8.31
CA GLN A 246 -18.48 -18.08 8.05
C GLN A 246 -19.40 -18.11 6.82
N GLY A 247 -19.11 -19.02 5.89
CA GLY A 247 -19.76 -19.08 4.58
C GLY A 247 -19.12 -18.19 3.52
N TYR A 248 -18.23 -17.27 3.93
CA TYR A 248 -17.50 -16.34 3.06
C TYR A 248 -15.99 -16.40 3.30
N ALA A 249 -15.50 -17.46 3.91
CA ALA A 249 -14.09 -17.62 4.23
C ALA A 249 -13.22 -17.78 2.97
N ALA A 250 -12.01 -17.25 3.04
CA ALA A 250 -11.01 -17.47 2.01
C ALA A 250 -10.68 -18.97 1.86
N PRO A 251 -10.44 -19.48 0.63
CA PRO A 251 -9.86 -20.79 0.43
C PRO A 251 -8.58 -20.97 1.24
N THR A 252 -8.41 -22.13 1.87
CA THR A 252 -7.28 -22.36 2.79
C THR A 252 -5.94 -22.17 2.10
N GLU A 253 -5.82 -22.64 0.86
CA GLU A 253 -4.58 -22.64 0.07
C GLU A 253 -4.03 -21.27 -0.29
N ILE A 254 -4.87 -20.22 -0.27
CA ILE A 254 -4.46 -18.85 -0.58
C ILE A 254 -4.33 -17.95 0.66
N ARG A 255 -4.59 -18.48 1.86
CA ARG A 255 -4.44 -17.71 3.10
C ARG A 255 -2.99 -17.35 3.35
N ALA A 256 -2.77 -16.27 4.10
CA ALA A 256 -1.45 -15.77 4.41
C ALA A 256 -0.51 -16.82 5.02
N ASP A 257 -1.04 -17.72 5.84
CA ASP A 257 -0.30 -18.83 6.45
C ASP A 257 0.11 -19.95 5.47
N GLN A 258 -0.33 -19.87 4.22
CA GLN A 258 0.10 -20.72 3.11
C GLN A 258 0.99 -20.00 2.10
N VAL A 259 1.23 -18.71 2.31
CA VAL A 259 1.99 -17.84 1.41
C VAL A 259 3.29 -17.41 2.07
N THR A 260 4.39 -17.49 1.33
CA THR A 260 5.70 -17.01 1.80
C THR A 260 5.91 -15.57 1.37
N ILE A 261 6.10 -14.68 2.34
CA ILE A 261 6.40 -13.25 2.13
C ILE A 261 7.84 -13.00 2.56
N VAL A 262 8.71 -12.60 1.62
CA VAL A 262 10.15 -12.35 1.86
C VAL A 262 10.81 -13.50 2.69
N GLY A 263 10.49 -14.75 2.32
CA GLY A 263 11.05 -15.94 2.97
C GLY A 263 10.42 -16.30 4.32
N LYS A 264 9.34 -15.67 4.74
CA LYS A 264 8.60 -15.96 5.97
C LYS A 264 7.17 -16.38 5.65
N THR A 265 6.66 -17.39 6.37
CA THR A 265 5.23 -17.67 6.37
C THR A 265 4.51 -16.60 7.17
N ALA A 266 3.50 -15.98 6.58
CA ALA A 266 2.74 -14.95 7.25
C ALA A 266 1.66 -15.53 8.18
N ARG A 267 1.11 -14.69 9.07
CA ARG A 267 -0.03 -15.06 9.93
C ARG A 267 -1.32 -14.67 9.24
N PHE A 268 -2.31 -15.54 9.26
CA PHE A 268 -3.66 -15.25 8.78
C PHE A 268 -4.57 -14.79 9.92
N SER A 269 -4.60 -15.55 11.02
CA SER A 269 -5.40 -15.28 12.21
C SER A 269 -4.78 -15.98 13.42
N ASP A 270 -4.97 -15.40 14.59
CA ASP A 270 -4.68 -16.05 15.87
C ASP A 270 -5.93 -16.71 16.47
N SER A 271 -7.11 -16.38 15.92
CA SER A 271 -8.40 -16.94 16.31
C SER A 271 -8.90 -17.97 15.30
N PHE A 272 -9.54 -19.03 15.76
CA PHE A 272 -9.95 -20.17 14.97
C PHE A 272 -11.44 -20.46 15.08
N SER A 273 -12.02 -21.11 14.08
CA SER A 273 -13.45 -21.40 14.03
C SER A 273 -13.94 -22.39 15.11
N ASP A 274 -13.05 -23.20 15.70
CA ASP A 274 -13.36 -24.09 16.80
C ASP A 274 -13.41 -23.38 18.19
N GLU A 275 -12.97 -22.13 18.24
CA GLU A 275 -13.10 -21.28 19.43
C GLU A 275 -14.43 -20.51 19.50
N LEU A 276 -15.22 -20.54 18.40
CA LEU A 276 -16.51 -19.87 18.34
C LEU A 276 -17.53 -20.55 19.27
N ILE A 277 -18.30 -19.73 19.97
CA ILE A 277 -19.38 -20.18 20.84
C ILE A 277 -20.76 -20.02 20.22
N SER A 278 -20.88 -19.24 19.15
CA SER A 278 -22.08 -19.16 18.32
C SER A 278 -21.93 -19.98 17.03
N SER A 279 -23.04 -20.20 16.36
CA SER A 279 -23.09 -20.84 15.03
C SER A 279 -23.90 -19.97 14.06
N PRO A 280 -23.76 -20.16 12.73
CA PRO A 280 -24.56 -19.40 11.76
C PRO A 280 -26.08 -19.51 11.96
N SER A 281 -26.55 -20.59 12.59
CA SER A 281 -27.96 -20.78 12.91
C SER A 281 -28.47 -19.90 14.09
N ASP A 282 -27.55 -19.33 14.86
CA ASP A 282 -27.88 -18.42 15.98
C ASP A 282 -28.09 -16.99 15.50
N ALA A 283 -27.67 -16.68 14.27
CA ALA A 283 -27.81 -15.38 13.65
C ALA A 283 -29.28 -15.00 13.45
N GLN A 284 -29.68 -13.88 14.01
CA GLN A 284 -31.03 -13.31 13.84
C GLN A 284 -31.03 -12.28 12.71
N SER A 285 -32.22 -12.04 12.11
CA SER A 285 -32.32 -10.97 11.11
C SER A 285 -32.03 -9.59 11.73
N LEU A 286 -31.51 -8.66 10.93
CA LEU A 286 -31.21 -7.31 11.41
C LEU A 286 -32.45 -6.59 11.94
N GLU A 287 -33.62 -6.86 11.35
CA GLU A 287 -34.89 -6.33 11.84
C GLU A 287 -35.24 -6.88 13.23
N ALA A 288 -34.99 -8.16 13.49
CA ALA A 288 -35.20 -8.76 14.80
C ALA A 288 -34.21 -8.20 15.84
N LEU A 289 -32.95 -8.04 15.46
CA LEU A 289 -31.92 -7.44 16.32
C LEU A 289 -32.24 -5.99 16.68
N SER A 290 -32.74 -5.21 15.74
CA SER A 290 -33.19 -3.84 15.99
C SER A 290 -34.44 -3.81 16.88
N ALA A 291 -35.42 -4.69 16.62
CA ALA A 291 -36.66 -4.75 17.37
C ALA A 291 -36.47 -5.16 18.85
N ASN A 292 -35.47 -6.00 19.13
CA ASN A 292 -35.16 -6.43 20.50
C ASN A 292 -34.13 -5.52 21.20
N GLY A 293 -33.64 -4.46 20.50
CA GLY A 293 -32.72 -3.48 21.07
C GLY A 293 -31.27 -3.91 21.13
N THR A 294 -30.87 -4.95 20.37
CA THR A 294 -29.48 -5.43 20.34
C THR A 294 -28.53 -4.43 19.62
N GLY A 295 -29.03 -3.71 18.62
CA GLY A 295 -28.26 -2.69 17.89
C GLY A 295 -28.98 -2.23 16.62
N ASN A 296 -28.35 -1.34 15.87
CA ASN A 296 -28.91 -0.78 14.64
C ASN A 296 -27.84 -0.51 13.59
N LEU A 297 -28.26 -0.40 12.32
CA LEU A 297 -27.46 0.28 11.30
C LEU A 297 -27.32 1.75 11.69
N ILE A 298 -26.13 2.30 11.51
CA ILE A 298 -25.83 3.70 11.85
C ILE A 298 -25.19 4.43 10.68
N ALA A 299 -25.55 5.71 10.53
CA ALA A 299 -24.96 6.56 9.51
C ALA A 299 -23.53 6.93 9.88
N VAL A 300 -22.62 6.94 8.86
CA VAL A 300 -21.25 7.43 8.98
C VAL A 300 -21.05 8.47 7.89
N GLN A 301 -20.86 9.70 8.28
CA GLN A 301 -20.82 10.83 7.36
C GLN A 301 -19.73 10.63 6.30
N GLY A 302 -20.12 10.68 5.03
CA GLY A 302 -19.21 10.49 3.90
C GLY A 302 -18.89 9.04 3.52
N TYR A 303 -19.54 8.05 4.18
CA TYR A 303 -19.36 6.62 3.93
C TYR A 303 -20.67 5.84 3.80
N PHE A 304 -21.59 6.04 4.71
CA PHE A 304 -22.81 5.23 4.79
C PHE A 304 -23.97 6.05 5.38
N ASP A 305 -25.16 5.92 4.79
CA ASP A 305 -26.35 6.69 5.19
C ASP A 305 -27.12 6.07 6.37
N GLY A 306 -26.85 4.80 6.70
CA GLY A 306 -27.44 4.12 7.86
C GLY A 306 -28.87 3.63 7.65
N ASP A 307 -29.47 3.81 6.47
CA ASP A 307 -30.87 3.49 6.23
C ASP A 307 -31.14 2.00 6.00
N ARG A 308 -30.24 1.33 5.28
CA ARG A 308 -30.31 -0.08 4.89
C ARG A 308 -28.96 -0.62 4.48
N THR A 309 -28.80 -1.94 4.53
CA THR A 309 -27.66 -2.63 3.91
C THR A 309 -27.71 -2.49 2.38
N ARG A 310 -26.53 -2.45 1.77
CA ARG A 310 -26.34 -2.29 0.31
C ARG A 310 -25.74 -3.55 -0.27
N SER A 311 -25.95 -3.77 -1.57
CA SER A 311 -25.20 -4.76 -2.33
C SER A 311 -23.89 -4.16 -2.80
N GLY A 312 -22.86 -4.99 -2.89
CA GLY A 312 -21.59 -4.63 -3.53
C GLY A 312 -21.68 -4.62 -5.06
N THR A 313 -20.53 -4.44 -5.70
CA THR A 313 -20.37 -4.43 -7.14
C THR A 313 -19.53 -5.60 -7.63
N VAL A 314 -19.74 -6.03 -8.87
CA VAL A 314 -18.92 -7.07 -9.51
C VAL A 314 -17.57 -6.47 -9.87
N PHE A 315 -16.50 -7.00 -9.25
CA PHE A 315 -15.14 -6.55 -9.56
C PHE A 315 -14.75 -6.87 -11.01
N GLY A 316 -14.10 -5.92 -11.67
CA GLY A 316 -13.71 -6.06 -13.07
C GLY A 316 -14.76 -5.55 -14.07
N ASN A 317 -15.94 -5.15 -13.59
CA ASN A 317 -16.96 -4.45 -14.38
C ASN A 317 -16.89 -2.93 -14.16
N PRO A 318 -17.34 -2.11 -15.11
CA PRO A 318 -17.31 -0.65 -14.98
C PRO A 318 -17.90 -0.11 -13.68
N GLU A 319 -18.93 -0.76 -13.16
CA GLU A 319 -19.59 -0.38 -11.89
C GLU A 319 -18.65 -0.45 -10.68
N SER A 320 -17.62 -1.30 -10.73
CA SER A 320 -16.58 -1.35 -9.69
C SER A 320 -15.56 -0.22 -9.80
N GLY A 321 -15.56 0.54 -10.90
CA GLY A 321 -14.53 1.52 -11.25
C GLY A 321 -13.26 0.90 -11.85
N ILE A 322 -13.28 -0.40 -12.16
CA ILE A 322 -12.16 -1.14 -12.73
C ILE A 322 -12.67 -2.08 -13.81
N ARG A 323 -12.03 -2.08 -14.98
CA ARG A 323 -12.36 -3.00 -16.07
C ARG A 323 -11.16 -3.35 -16.94
N PRO A 324 -11.27 -4.40 -17.80
CA PRO A 324 -10.26 -4.67 -18.82
C PRO A 324 -9.97 -3.44 -19.68
N ALA A 325 -8.71 -3.25 -20.01
CA ALA A 325 -8.24 -2.20 -20.89
C ALA A 325 -8.56 -2.52 -22.37
N ASP A 326 -8.49 -1.50 -23.22
CA ASP A 326 -8.59 -1.70 -24.68
C ASP A 326 -7.31 -2.42 -25.17
N PRO A 327 -7.40 -3.62 -25.75
CA PRO A 327 -6.24 -4.38 -26.20
C PRO A 327 -5.49 -3.72 -27.36
N THR A 328 -6.10 -2.75 -28.06
CA THR A 328 -5.41 -1.98 -29.11
C THR A 328 -4.53 -0.86 -28.53
N VAL A 329 -4.79 -0.43 -27.28
CA VAL A 329 -4.01 0.57 -26.55
C VAL A 329 -2.96 -0.10 -25.66
N PHE A 330 -3.36 -1.20 -25.01
CA PHE A 330 -2.46 -1.97 -24.13
C PHE A 330 -2.00 -3.23 -24.86
N SER A 331 -0.93 -3.09 -25.63
CA SER A 331 -0.29 -4.17 -26.40
C SER A 331 1.23 -4.11 -26.25
N ASP A 332 1.87 -5.27 -26.46
CA ASP A 332 3.34 -5.36 -26.53
C ASP A 332 3.88 -4.77 -27.85
N SER A 333 5.19 -4.73 -28.01
CA SER A 333 5.87 -4.23 -29.21
C SER A 333 5.56 -5.05 -30.49
N ASN A 334 5.03 -6.27 -30.35
CA ASN A 334 4.62 -7.13 -31.47
C ASN A 334 3.12 -6.99 -31.79
N GLY A 335 2.38 -6.18 -31.03
CA GLY A 335 0.93 -5.98 -31.19
C GLY A 335 0.08 -7.05 -30.50
N ASN A 336 0.66 -7.91 -29.65
CA ASN A 336 -0.11 -8.82 -28.83
C ASN A 336 -0.77 -8.07 -27.66
N SER A 337 -2.03 -8.38 -27.36
CA SER A 337 -2.73 -7.77 -26.24
C SER A 337 -2.11 -8.17 -24.89
N LEU A 338 -1.99 -7.20 -23.99
CA LEU A 338 -1.53 -7.42 -22.63
C LEU A 338 -2.72 -7.74 -21.72
N ASP A 339 -2.48 -8.50 -20.64
CA ASP A 339 -3.44 -8.65 -19.56
C ASP A 339 -3.42 -7.36 -18.72
N ALA A 340 -4.20 -6.38 -19.18
CA ALA A 340 -4.24 -5.03 -18.64
C ALA A 340 -5.65 -4.63 -18.23
N PHE A 341 -5.75 -3.88 -17.14
CA PHE A 341 -6.97 -3.29 -16.61
C PHE A 341 -6.74 -1.79 -16.33
N ILE A 342 -7.82 -1.04 -16.31
CA ILE A 342 -7.81 0.42 -16.07
C ILE A 342 -8.84 0.82 -15.03
N PHE A 343 -8.65 1.99 -14.45
CA PHE A 343 -9.63 2.65 -13.60
C PHE A 343 -10.57 3.50 -14.44
N VAL A 344 -11.87 3.43 -14.17
CA VAL A 344 -12.89 4.16 -14.92
C VAL A 344 -13.77 5.03 -14.00
N ASP A 345 -14.36 6.06 -14.59
CA ASP A 345 -15.38 6.89 -13.98
C ASP A 345 -16.80 6.32 -14.20
N GLU A 346 -17.82 7.01 -13.69
CA GLU A 346 -19.23 6.61 -13.84
C GLU A 346 -19.70 6.57 -15.31
N ASN A 347 -18.97 7.21 -16.21
CA ASN A 347 -19.22 7.20 -17.64
C ASN A 347 -18.41 6.14 -18.40
N ASN A 348 -17.74 5.26 -17.65
CA ASN A 348 -16.85 4.23 -18.19
C ASN A 348 -15.63 4.77 -18.97
N ASN A 349 -15.24 6.03 -18.73
CA ASN A 349 -14.02 6.60 -19.29
C ASN A 349 -12.81 6.23 -18.44
N ASN A 350 -11.65 5.99 -19.08
CA ASN A 350 -10.40 5.83 -18.36
C ASN A 350 -10.09 7.09 -17.53
N ARG A 351 -9.95 6.95 -16.20
CA ARG A 351 -9.62 8.06 -15.28
C ARG A 351 -8.21 8.59 -15.50
N TYR A 352 -7.27 7.74 -15.88
CA TYR A 352 -5.85 8.04 -15.98
C TYR A 352 -5.24 7.60 -17.32
N PRO A 353 -5.77 8.10 -18.46
CA PRO A 353 -5.18 7.81 -19.76
C PRO A 353 -3.78 8.41 -19.86
N ALA A 354 -2.93 7.81 -20.67
CA ALA A 354 -1.60 8.34 -20.90
C ALA A 354 -1.66 9.76 -21.48
N ARG A 355 -0.95 10.68 -20.84
CA ARG A 355 -0.87 12.10 -21.25
C ARG A 355 0.56 12.62 -21.14
N GLY A 356 0.86 13.67 -21.91
CA GLY A 356 2.15 14.34 -21.83
C GLY A 356 2.29 15.13 -20.54
N ALA A 357 3.50 15.21 -20.04
CA ALA A 357 3.88 16.07 -18.93
C ALA A 357 3.79 17.55 -19.34
N THR A 358 3.51 18.41 -18.37
CA THR A 358 3.39 19.87 -18.56
C THR A 358 4.51 20.65 -17.89
N ASP A 359 5.42 19.96 -17.26
CA ASP A 359 6.60 20.49 -16.59
C ASP A 359 7.72 20.86 -17.58
N THR A 360 8.80 21.38 -17.06
CA THR A 360 9.97 21.79 -17.83
C THR A 360 11.26 21.23 -17.24
N PRO A 361 11.46 19.90 -17.30
CA PRO A 361 12.64 19.27 -16.73
C PRO A 361 13.93 19.87 -17.26
N GLY A 362 14.85 20.25 -16.37
CA GLY A 362 16.09 20.95 -16.76
C GLY A 362 15.86 22.27 -17.46
N GLY A 363 14.69 22.91 -17.30
CA GLY A 363 14.32 24.18 -17.91
C GLY A 363 13.85 24.08 -19.37
N LEU A 364 13.69 22.87 -19.93
CA LEU A 364 13.29 22.66 -21.33
C LEU A 364 12.03 21.81 -21.44
N THR A 365 11.01 22.30 -22.10
CA THR A 365 9.78 21.54 -22.41
C THR A 365 10.04 20.33 -23.29
N THR A 366 11.10 20.33 -24.09
CA THR A 366 11.51 19.20 -24.93
C THR A 366 12.00 17.99 -24.13
N ASN A 367 12.33 18.18 -22.85
CA ASN A 367 12.70 17.09 -21.97
C ASN A 367 11.48 16.41 -21.32
N ALA A 368 10.32 17.06 -21.30
CA ALA A 368 9.09 16.53 -20.74
C ALA A 368 8.65 15.24 -21.45
N MET A 369 8.10 14.29 -20.69
CA MET A 369 7.56 13.06 -21.27
C MET A 369 6.35 13.35 -22.15
N THR A 370 6.32 12.76 -23.33
CA THR A 370 5.16 12.79 -24.21
C THR A 370 4.12 11.73 -23.83
N ALA A 371 2.88 11.91 -24.26
CA ALA A 371 1.84 10.90 -24.03
C ALA A 371 2.18 9.53 -24.65
N ALA A 372 2.89 9.52 -25.78
CA ALA A 372 3.33 8.29 -26.44
C ALA A 372 4.39 7.55 -25.59
N GLU A 373 5.36 8.28 -25.01
CA GLU A 373 6.36 7.72 -24.13
C GLU A 373 5.71 7.14 -22.86
N VAL A 374 4.74 7.85 -22.27
CA VAL A 374 3.99 7.37 -21.10
C VAL A 374 3.21 6.09 -21.43
N GLN A 375 2.51 6.03 -22.58
CA GLN A 375 1.79 4.83 -22.98
C GLN A 375 2.72 3.65 -23.20
N THR A 376 3.84 3.86 -23.89
CA THR A 376 4.85 2.80 -24.10
C THR A 376 5.40 2.31 -22.76
N LEU A 377 5.68 3.22 -21.81
CA LEU A 377 6.18 2.87 -20.49
C LEU A 377 5.17 2.01 -19.70
N LEU A 378 3.89 2.38 -19.75
CA LEU A 378 2.83 1.57 -19.13
C LEU A 378 2.75 0.18 -19.78
N ASN A 379 2.82 0.11 -21.11
CA ASN A 379 2.76 -1.16 -21.84
C ASN A 379 3.97 -2.04 -21.50
N GLU A 380 5.19 -1.50 -21.52
CA GLU A 380 6.38 -2.27 -21.18
C GLU A 380 6.41 -2.72 -19.72
N ALA A 381 5.99 -1.88 -18.78
CA ALA A 381 5.92 -2.28 -17.38
C ALA A 381 4.84 -3.35 -17.13
N ILE A 382 3.66 -3.24 -17.77
CA ILE A 382 2.62 -4.29 -17.72
C ILE A 382 3.12 -5.57 -18.40
N ASN A 383 3.83 -5.48 -19.51
CA ASN A 383 4.42 -6.62 -20.18
C ASN A 383 5.42 -7.36 -19.27
N VAL A 384 6.31 -6.62 -18.61
CA VAL A 384 7.22 -7.20 -17.59
C VAL A 384 6.42 -7.88 -16.49
N ALA A 385 5.36 -7.27 -15.97
CA ALA A 385 4.50 -7.86 -14.94
C ALA A 385 3.81 -9.14 -15.42
N ASN A 386 3.29 -9.16 -16.66
CA ASN A 386 2.64 -10.35 -17.23
C ASN A 386 3.61 -11.52 -17.42
N LEU A 387 4.88 -11.24 -17.67
CA LEU A 387 5.93 -12.26 -17.78
C LEU A 387 6.47 -12.68 -16.41
N SER A 388 6.31 -11.87 -15.38
CA SER A 388 6.90 -12.07 -14.06
C SER A 388 6.15 -13.10 -13.25
N ARG A 389 6.92 -13.96 -12.57
CA ARG A 389 6.40 -14.91 -11.60
C ARG A 389 6.00 -14.18 -10.31
N ALA A 390 4.75 -14.34 -9.89
CA ALA A 390 4.28 -13.83 -8.62
C ALA A 390 5.05 -14.43 -7.43
N GLN A 391 5.28 -13.64 -6.38
CA GLN A 391 5.95 -14.08 -5.15
C GLN A 391 4.99 -14.40 -4.02
N ILE A 392 3.91 -13.63 -3.90
CA ILE A 392 3.01 -13.70 -2.74
C ILE A 392 1.63 -14.28 -3.11
N ARG A 393 1.57 -15.12 -4.13
CA ARG A 393 0.31 -15.68 -4.66
C ARG A 393 0.40 -17.16 -4.93
N VAL A 394 -0.74 -17.80 -4.90
CA VAL A 394 -0.97 -19.20 -5.30
C VAL A 394 -2.03 -19.22 -6.42
N PRO A 395 -1.96 -20.20 -7.35
CA PRO A 395 -0.95 -21.25 -7.48
C PRO A 395 0.42 -20.71 -7.92
N VAL A 396 1.46 -21.46 -7.57
CA VAL A 396 2.84 -21.11 -7.97
C VAL A 396 2.95 -21.06 -9.51
N GLY A 397 3.61 -20.01 -10.02
CA GLY A 397 3.75 -19.80 -11.46
C GLY A 397 2.68 -18.87 -12.07
N THR A 398 1.79 -18.30 -11.25
CA THR A 398 0.92 -17.20 -11.70
C THR A 398 1.71 -15.93 -11.96
N GLN A 399 1.13 -15.05 -12.77
CA GLN A 399 1.70 -13.75 -13.10
C GLN A 399 1.65 -12.80 -11.91
N ALA A 400 2.59 -11.85 -11.85
CA ALA A 400 2.57 -10.75 -10.89
C ALA A 400 1.30 -9.88 -11.07
N ARG A 401 0.70 -9.48 -9.95
CA ARG A 401 -0.54 -8.71 -9.92
C ARG A 401 -0.29 -7.35 -9.29
N VAL A 402 -0.18 -6.32 -10.14
CA VAL A 402 0.30 -5.01 -9.73
C VAL A 402 -0.53 -3.87 -10.33
N THR A 403 -0.42 -2.69 -9.73
CA THR A 403 -0.78 -1.40 -10.32
C THR A 403 0.50 -0.60 -10.60
N ILE A 404 0.50 0.13 -11.69
CA ILE A 404 1.63 0.91 -12.21
C ILE A 404 1.16 2.35 -12.39
N SER A 405 1.92 3.29 -11.85
CA SER A 405 1.67 4.73 -11.95
C SER A 405 2.89 5.45 -12.51
N VAL A 406 2.67 6.40 -13.41
CA VAL A 406 3.71 7.26 -13.97
C VAL A 406 3.38 8.72 -13.63
N VAL A 407 4.37 9.45 -13.11
CA VAL A 407 4.23 10.86 -12.75
C VAL A 407 5.31 11.72 -13.41
N ASP A 408 5.02 13.02 -13.59
CA ASP A 408 6.00 14.01 -14.00
C ASP A 408 6.86 14.49 -12.82
N THR A 409 7.76 15.45 -13.05
CA THR A 409 8.64 15.98 -11.99
C THR A 409 7.91 16.76 -10.91
N ASN A 410 6.65 17.15 -11.15
CA ASN A 410 5.77 17.78 -10.17
C ASN A 410 4.88 16.75 -9.45
N GLY A 411 5.05 15.45 -9.73
CA GLY A 411 4.24 14.38 -9.14
C GLY A 411 2.82 14.29 -9.70
N LYS A 412 2.51 14.96 -10.82
CA LYS A 412 1.21 14.85 -11.50
C LYS A 412 1.10 13.51 -12.21
N ILE A 413 -0.05 12.88 -12.09
CA ILE A 413 -0.33 11.59 -12.72
C ILE A 413 -0.32 11.77 -14.23
N LEU A 414 0.57 11.06 -14.93
CA LEU A 414 0.63 11.02 -16.39
C LEU A 414 -0.10 9.83 -16.99
N GLY A 415 -0.25 8.77 -16.23
CA GLY A 415 -1.00 7.59 -16.62
C GLY A 415 -0.94 6.50 -15.57
N MET A 416 -1.95 5.64 -15.55
CA MET A 416 -2.01 4.46 -14.69
C MET A 416 -2.55 3.27 -15.46
N GLY A 417 -2.03 2.10 -15.14
CA GLY A 417 -2.50 0.81 -15.62
C GLY A 417 -2.30 -0.25 -14.54
N ARG A 418 -2.96 -1.39 -14.70
CA ARG A 418 -2.82 -2.50 -13.76
C ARG A 418 -2.98 -3.83 -14.46
N THR A 419 -2.49 -4.88 -13.86
CA THR A 419 -2.78 -6.24 -14.29
C THR A 419 -4.13 -6.70 -13.71
N ARG A 420 -4.71 -7.76 -14.31
CA ARG A 420 -5.90 -8.44 -13.78
C ARG A 420 -5.69 -8.76 -12.30
N ASP A 421 -6.74 -8.63 -11.50
CA ASP A 421 -6.73 -9.04 -10.10
C ASP A 421 -5.59 -8.44 -9.23
N GLY A 422 -4.99 -7.33 -9.64
CA GLY A 422 -4.06 -6.59 -8.78
C GLY A 422 -4.76 -6.17 -7.49
N PRO A 423 -4.12 -6.25 -6.31
CA PRO A 423 -4.74 -5.80 -5.08
C PRO A 423 -5.03 -4.30 -5.14
N ILE A 424 -6.14 -3.88 -4.53
CA ILE A 424 -6.60 -2.49 -4.65
C ILE A 424 -5.65 -1.52 -3.96
N PHE A 425 -5.04 -1.91 -2.84
CA PHE A 425 -4.10 -1.04 -2.12
C PHE A 425 -2.94 -0.56 -3.02
N GLY A 426 -2.52 -1.39 -3.97
CA GLY A 426 -1.44 -1.08 -4.88
C GLY A 426 -1.68 0.16 -5.74
N ALA A 427 -2.91 0.60 -5.91
CA ALA A 427 -3.25 1.74 -6.74
C ALA A 427 -2.70 3.06 -6.16
N ASP A 428 -3.07 3.40 -4.93
CA ASP A 428 -2.56 4.61 -4.27
C ASP A 428 -1.07 4.47 -3.93
N VAL A 429 -0.67 3.27 -3.48
CA VAL A 429 0.73 2.99 -3.12
C VAL A 429 1.66 3.13 -4.32
N SER A 430 1.29 2.65 -5.52
CA SER A 430 2.14 2.83 -6.72
C SER A 430 2.33 4.31 -7.07
N LEU A 431 1.29 5.12 -6.87
CA LEU A 431 1.35 6.56 -7.09
C LEU A 431 2.26 7.25 -6.06
N GLN A 432 2.12 6.91 -4.78
CA GLN A 432 2.97 7.44 -3.71
C GLN A 432 4.44 7.03 -3.93
N LYS A 433 4.71 5.78 -4.34
CA LYS A 433 6.05 5.30 -4.69
C LYS A 433 6.66 6.10 -5.84
N ALA A 434 5.92 6.32 -6.93
CA ALA A 434 6.39 7.13 -8.06
C ALA A 434 6.77 8.55 -7.64
N ARG A 435 5.97 9.16 -6.76
CA ARG A 435 6.20 10.48 -6.18
C ARG A 435 7.43 10.51 -5.29
N THR A 436 7.62 9.49 -4.44
CA THR A 436 8.80 9.38 -3.57
C THR A 436 10.08 9.37 -4.40
N ALA A 437 10.17 8.47 -5.40
CA ALA A 437 11.34 8.39 -6.28
C ALA A 437 11.60 9.72 -6.99
N THR A 438 10.58 10.38 -7.48
CA THR A 438 10.70 11.67 -8.17
C THR A 438 11.14 12.78 -7.23
N PHE A 439 10.53 12.84 -6.04
CA PHE A 439 10.77 13.90 -5.07
C PHE A 439 12.21 13.93 -4.56
N PHE A 440 12.77 12.79 -4.23
CA PHE A 440 14.14 12.71 -3.72
C PHE A 440 15.20 12.75 -4.81
N SER A 441 14.85 12.64 -6.10
CA SER A 441 15.80 12.48 -7.19
C SER A 441 16.03 13.78 -7.95
N GLY A 442 17.28 14.04 -8.23
CA GLY A 442 17.74 15.17 -9.05
C GLY A 442 17.53 16.52 -8.37
N THR A 443 18.21 17.48 -8.96
CA THR A 443 18.10 18.89 -8.61
C THR A 443 17.53 19.74 -9.71
N GLY A 444 17.29 20.62 -10.12
CA GLY A 444 16.77 21.30 -11.32
C GLY A 444 15.54 20.66 -11.99
N ARG A 445 14.91 19.73 -11.31
CA ARG A 445 13.69 19.04 -11.79
C ARG A 445 12.47 19.93 -11.76
N LEU A 446 12.40 20.82 -10.80
CA LEU A 446 11.34 21.78 -10.62
C LEU A 446 11.76 23.14 -11.17
N SER A 447 10.87 23.81 -11.87
CA SER A 447 11.06 25.22 -12.20
C SER A 447 10.89 26.06 -10.95
N GLY A 448 11.94 26.23 -10.17
CA GLY A 448 12.01 27.24 -9.14
C GLY A 448 12.06 26.78 -7.69
N THR A 449 11.60 25.57 -7.32
CA THR A 449 11.62 25.13 -5.91
C THR A 449 12.35 23.81 -5.73
N ALA A 450 13.38 23.78 -4.93
CA ALA A 450 14.12 22.56 -4.61
C ALA A 450 13.35 21.69 -3.60
N PRO A 451 13.51 20.37 -3.60
CA PRO A 451 12.92 19.47 -2.62
C PRO A 451 13.24 19.85 -1.17
N ALA A 452 14.45 20.29 -0.91
CA ALA A 452 14.87 20.75 0.40
C ALA A 452 14.00 21.87 0.96
N GLU A 453 13.63 22.83 0.13
CA GLU A 453 12.75 23.95 0.55
C GLU A 453 11.36 23.46 0.90
N LEU A 454 10.84 22.46 0.17
CA LEU A 454 9.54 21.87 0.43
C LEU A 454 9.53 21.13 1.76
N LEU A 455 10.54 20.29 2.01
CA LEU A 455 10.66 19.54 3.27
C LEU A 455 10.89 20.48 4.47
N ARG A 456 11.58 21.59 4.29
CA ARG A 456 11.73 22.60 5.35
C ARG A 456 10.41 23.26 5.73
N GLY A 457 9.44 23.28 4.83
CA GLY A 457 8.09 23.77 5.09
C GLY A 457 7.18 22.75 5.79
N VAL A 458 7.55 21.48 5.88
CA VAL A 458 6.76 20.46 6.58
C VAL A 458 6.97 20.58 8.09
N PRO A 459 5.91 20.84 8.87
CA PRO A 459 6.04 20.90 10.32
C PRO A 459 6.27 19.49 10.88
N ALA A 460 7.45 19.22 11.39
CA ALA A 460 7.81 17.97 12.05
C ALA A 460 7.22 17.88 13.47
N THR A 461 5.97 18.24 13.64
CA THR A 461 5.36 18.53 14.93
C THR A 461 4.99 17.28 15.70
N ARG A 462 4.46 16.29 14.97
CA ARG A 462 3.81 15.14 15.59
C ARG A 462 4.80 14.03 15.88
N TYR A 463 5.85 13.97 15.09
CA TYR A 463 6.93 13.04 15.26
C TYR A 463 7.79 13.33 16.49
N LEU A 464 8.09 14.60 16.77
CA LEU A 464 9.04 15.01 17.82
C LEU A 464 8.37 15.45 19.11
N SER A 465 7.11 15.86 19.04
CA SER A 465 6.38 16.33 20.22
C SER A 465 5.16 15.44 20.45
N PRO A 466 5.06 14.79 21.62
CA PRO A 466 3.85 14.04 21.94
C PRO A 466 2.64 14.97 21.92
N VAL A 467 1.53 14.48 21.38
CA VAL A 467 0.24 15.17 21.48
C VAL A 467 -0.14 15.19 22.97
N PRO A 468 -0.59 16.33 23.52
CA PRO A 468 -1.09 16.39 24.87
C PRO A 468 -2.26 15.39 25.08
N GLN A 469 -2.16 14.55 26.08
CA GLN A 469 -3.13 13.49 26.38
C GLN A 469 -3.55 13.49 27.85
N PRO A 470 -4.73 12.98 28.18
CA PRO A 470 -5.80 12.51 27.30
C PRO A 470 -6.57 13.65 26.64
N VAL A 471 -7.03 13.44 25.41
CA VAL A 471 -8.00 14.30 24.75
C VAL A 471 -9.39 13.84 25.15
N ASP A 472 -10.17 14.70 25.77
CA ASP A 472 -11.56 14.40 26.13
C ASP A 472 -12.45 14.54 24.88
N PRO A 473 -13.08 13.44 24.40
CA PRO A 473 -13.94 13.50 23.23
C PRO A 473 -15.10 14.51 23.36
N THR A 474 -15.58 14.77 24.57
CA THR A 474 -16.67 15.72 24.81
C THR A 474 -16.26 17.19 24.61
N THR A 475 -14.95 17.46 24.65
CA THR A 475 -14.37 18.79 24.43
C THR A 475 -13.57 18.84 23.13
N LEU A 476 -13.86 17.96 22.19
CA LEU A 476 -13.09 17.74 20.97
C LEU A 476 -12.78 19.02 20.19
N VAL A 477 -13.78 19.92 20.03
CA VAL A 477 -13.57 21.19 19.28
C VAL A 477 -12.46 22.06 19.90
N ALA A 478 -12.40 22.14 21.22
CA ALA A 478 -11.32 22.85 21.92
C ALA A 478 -9.99 22.13 21.81
N ASN A 479 -10.02 20.79 21.78
CA ASN A 479 -8.83 19.95 21.67
C ASN A 479 -8.25 19.93 20.26
N LEU A 480 -9.08 20.05 19.22
CA LEU A 480 -8.60 20.15 17.84
C LEU A 480 -7.66 21.32 17.62
N ALA A 481 -7.93 22.47 18.24
CA ALA A 481 -7.04 23.62 18.20
C ALA A 481 -5.65 23.34 18.80
N VAL A 482 -5.57 22.47 19.82
CA VAL A 482 -4.31 22.01 20.41
C VAL A 482 -3.59 21.03 19.50
N LEU A 483 -4.35 20.12 18.87
CA LEU A 483 -3.80 19.13 17.91
C LEU A 483 -3.23 19.79 16.66
N ASP A 484 -3.84 20.91 16.27
CA ASP A 484 -3.45 21.72 15.11
C ASP A 484 -2.39 22.79 15.44
N SER A 485 -2.03 22.94 16.71
CA SER A 485 -1.01 23.91 17.09
C SER A 485 0.32 23.59 16.42
N PRO A 486 0.95 24.58 15.75
CA PRO A 486 2.24 24.37 15.14
C PRO A 486 3.29 24.08 16.21
N ALA A 487 3.94 22.95 16.15
CA ALA A 487 5.23 22.84 16.79
C ALA A 487 6.27 23.64 15.96
N PRO A 488 7.41 23.95 16.56
CA PRO A 488 8.44 24.69 15.86
C PRO A 488 8.80 23.97 14.55
N THR A 489 8.85 24.73 13.47
CA THR A 489 9.29 24.26 12.16
C THR A 489 10.67 23.62 12.32
N ILE A 490 10.78 22.35 12.02
CA ILE A 490 12.09 21.69 12.04
C ILE A 490 12.55 21.61 10.59
N SER A 491 13.56 22.38 10.25
CA SER A 491 14.38 22.17 9.05
C SER A 491 15.07 20.80 9.07
N GLY A 492 14.75 19.99 10.07
CA GLY A 492 15.50 18.84 10.51
C GLY A 492 15.58 17.70 9.50
N TYR A 493 14.54 17.43 8.72
CA TYR A 493 14.57 16.29 7.79
C TYR A 493 15.60 16.46 6.68
N VAL A 494 15.68 17.66 6.07
CA VAL A 494 16.63 17.91 5.00
C VAL A 494 18.04 17.96 5.54
N ASP A 495 18.24 18.70 6.61
CA ASP A 495 19.58 18.85 7.21
C ASP A 495 20.10 17.51 7.74
N ALA A 496 19.24 16.72 8.40
CA ALA A 496 19.57 15.38 8.88
C ALA A 496 19.89 14.41 7.71
N LEU A 497 19.14 14.48 6.61
CA LEU A 497 19.36 13.67 5.43
C LEU A 497 20.70 14.03 4.78
N GLN A 498 20.98 15.31 4.56
CA GLN A 498 22.22 15.79 3.96
C GLN A 498 23.45 15.49 4.84
N GLU A 499 23.33 15.63 6.14
CA GLU A 499 24.38 15.27 7.10
C GLU A 499 24.64 13.75 7.07
N PHE A 500 23.60 12.94 7.12
CA PHE A 500 23.70 11.49 7.09
C PHE A 500 24.36 10.98 5.81
N LEU A 501 23.98 11.52 4.66
CA LEU A 501 24.54 11.15 3.37
C LEU A 501 25.97 11.65 3.17
N GLY A 502 26.38 12.69 3.90
CA GLY A 502 27.63 13.41 3.64
C GLY A 502 27.62 14.22 2.35
N VAL A 503 26.45 14.42 1.75
CA VAL A 503 26.22 15.20 0.51
C VAL A 503 25.37 16.40 0.89
N ARG A 504 26.02 17.49 1.28
CA ARG A 504 25.38 18.66 1.92
C ARG A 504 24.37 19.41 1.06
N ASP A 505 24.41 19.23 -0.24
CA ASP A 505 23.58 19.90 -1.22
C ASP A 505 22.74 18.91 -2.06
N ALA A 506 22.56 17.67 -1.57
CA ALA A 506 21.89 16.60 -2.31
C ALA A 506 20.45 16.94 -2.73
N LEU A 507 19.74 17.75 -1.98
CA LEU A 507 18.35 18.15 -2.25
C LEU A 507 18.22 19.63 -2.63
N GLU A 508 19.31 20.34 -2.82
CA GLU A 508 19.32 21.75 -3.17
C GLU A 508 19.15 21.96 -4.69
N ALA A 509 18.60 23.13 -5.06
CA ALA A 509 18.32 23.44 -6.48
C ALA A 509 19.56 23.45 -7.37
N THR A 510 20.71 23.79 -6.82
CA THR A 510 22.01 23.87 -7.54
C THR A 510 23.01 22.84 -7.06
N GLY A 511 22.55 21.87 -6.27
CA GLY A 511 23.42 20.89 -5.62
C GLY A 511 23.69 19.65 -6.45
N ALA A 512 24.20 18.64 -5.79
CA ALA A 512 24.52 17.37 -6.42
C ALA A 512 23.27 16.66 -6.95
N VAL A 513 23.34 16.15 -8.16
CA VAL A 513 22.28 15.29 -8.73
C VAL A 513 22.44 13.88 -8.18
N VAL A 514 21.41 13.38 -7.54
CA VAL A 514 21.32 12.02 -7.00
C VAL A 514 19.99 11.40 -7.43
N ALA A 515 20.02 10.13 -7.77
CA ALA A 515 18.82 9.36 -8.10
C ALA A 515 18.51 8.38 -6.97
N PHE A 516 17.32 8.50 -6.39
CA PHE A 516 16.81 7.63 -5.32
C PHE A 516 15.68 6.77 -5.85
N ALA A 517 15.82 5.46 -5.77
CA ALA A 517 14.68 4.55 -5.82
C ALA A 517 13.97 4.53 -4.46
N ASP A 518 12.75 4.03 -4.41
CA ASP A 518 12.02 3.93 -3.14
C ASP A 518 12.72 3.00 -2.14
N ARG A 519 13.41 1.97 -2.63
CA ARG A 519 14.28 1.13 -1.81
C ARG A 519 15.36 1.95 -1.08
N SER A 520 15.93 2.94 -1.73
CA SER A 520 16.86 3.88 -1.09
C SER A 520 16.17 4.74 -0.03
N GLY A 521 14.98 5.24 -0.35
CA GLY A 521 14.13 5.98 0.58
C GLY A 521 13.75 5.13 1.81
N GLY A 522 13.47 3.84 1.59
CA GLY A 522 13.24 2.86 2.65
C GLY A 522 14.43 2.73 3.59
N ASN A 523 15.64 2.59 3.08
CA ASN A 523 16.85 2.54 3.92
C ASN A 523 17.00 3.77 4.81
N LEU A 524 16.64 4.95 4.31
CA LEU A 524 16.71 6.23 5.04
C LEU A 524 15.59 6.40 6.08
N SER A 525 14.55 5.59 5.99
CA SER A 525 13.34 5.65 6.81
C SER A 525 13.21 4.49 7.80
N ARG A 526 14.22 3.62 7.92
CA ARG A 526 14.20 2.47 8.83
C ARG A 526 14.77 2.81 10.21
N PRO A 527 14.25 2.17 11.27
CA PRO A 527 14.80 2.31 12.62
C PRO A 527 16.27 1.89 12.73
N ASN A 528 16.69 0.91 11.94
CA ASN A 528 18.08 0.46 11.83
C ASN A 528 18.54 0.58 10.37
N TYR A 529 19.44 1.50 10.10
CA TYR A 529 20.03 1.64 8.77
C TYR A 529 21.03 0.51 8.48
N PRO A 530 21.09 -0.06 7.30
CA PRO A 530 20.23 0.14 6.12
C PRO A 530 19.01 -0.79 6.07
N ASP A 531 18.45 -1.19 7.16
CA ASP A 531 17.41 -2.22 7.28
C ASP A 531 18.01 -3.62 7.42
N GLY A 532 18.76 -3.82 8.47
CA GLY A 532 19.42 -5.10 8.66
C GLY A 532 20.17 -5.27 9.98
N PRO A 533 20.90 -6.38 10.10
CA PRO A 533 21.45 -6.87 11.36
C PRO A 533 22.63 -6.07 11.94
N ASP A 534 23.09 -5.06 11.27
CA ASP A 534 24.35 -4.39 11.60
C ASP A 534 24.25 -3.37 12.74
N ASN A 535 23.10 -3.26 13.42
CA ASN A 535 22.87 -2.29 14.49
C ASN A 535 23.28 -0.87 14.10
N GLY A 536 22.99 -0.47 12.87
CA GLY A 536 23.26 0.87 12.39
C GLY A 536 22.43 1.93 13.13
N PRO A 537 22.77 3.21 12.99
CA PRO A 537 21.94 4.27 13.53
C PRO A 537 20.56 4.26 12.85
N PRO A 538 19.54 4.89 13.44
CA PRO A 538 18.28 5.09 12.74
C PRO A 538 18.53 5.88 11.44
N GLY A 539 17.75 5.60 10.42
CA GLY A 539 17.72 6.42 9.22
C GLY A 539 17.23 7.84 9.55
N PRO A 540 17.70 8.87 8.83
CA PRO A 540 17.41 10.27 9.16
C PRO A 540 15.92 10.65 9.05
N LEU A 541 15.10 9.82 8.42
CA LEU A 541 13.65 10.01 8.24
C LEU A 541 12.82 9.11 9.16
N SER A 542 13.43 8.48 10.17
CA SER A 542 12.79 7.51 11.06
C SER A 542 12.95 7.88 12.53
N LYS A 543 12.22 7.15 13.38
CA LYS A 543 12.46 7.08 14.81
C LYS A 543 13.50 6.02 15.15
N PRO A 544 14.18 6.14 16.33
CA PRO A 544 15.07 5.11 16.81
C PRO A 544 14.38 3.75 17.00
N PRO A 545 15.17 2.66 17.01
CA PRO A 545 14.64 1.33 17.33
C PRO A 545 13.91 1.29 18.66
N GLY A 546 12.74 0.67 18.68
CA GLY A 546 11.90 0.57 19.87
C GLY A 546 11.00 1.78 20.14
N GLU A 547 11.21 2.90 19.46
CA GLU A 547 10.36 4.09 19.55
C GLU A 547 9.42 4.24 18.36
N TRP A 548 9.51 3.33 17.41
CA TRP A 548 8.70 3.32 16.21
C TRP A 548 7.33 2.65 16.44
N SER A 549 6.29 3.22 15.86
CA SER A 549 5.02 2.56 15.60
C SER A 549 4.44 3.03 14.27
N VAL A 550 3.44 2.33 13.76
CA VAL A 550 2.68 2.76 12.56
C VAL A 550 2.00 4.11 12.75
N PHE A 551 1.75 4.50 13.98
CA PHE A 551 1.07 5.75 14.34
C PHE A 551 2.03 6.90 14.65
N SER A 552 3.33 6.67 14.57
CA SER A 552 4.36 7.65 14.91
C SER A 552 5.50 7.76 13.89
N VAL A 553 5.28 7.31 12.67
CA VAL A 553 6.30 7.34 11.61
C VAL A 553 6.57 8.77 11.16
N GLY A 554 7.83 9.20 11.23
CA GLY A 554 8.32 10.55 11.01
C GLY A 554 7.73 11.33 9.84
N LEU A 555 8.53 11.64 8.82
CA LEU A 555 8.12 12.46 7.68
C LEU A 555 6.83 11.95 7.00
N GLN A 556 6.67 10.64 6.88
CA GLN A 556 5.49 10.06 6.25
C GLN A 556 4.20 10.44 6.99
N LEU A 557 4.19 10.36 8.32
CA LEU A 557 3.04 10.79 9.14
C LEU A 557 2.86 12.31 9.08
N ASP A 558 3.94 13.08 9.17
CA ASP A 558 3.86 14.55 9.19
C ASP A 558 3.21 15.12 7.92
N LEU A 559 3.40 14.47 6.78
CA LEU A 559 2.74 14.86 5.53
C LEU A 559 1.21 14.69 5.55
N VAL A 560 0.69 13.68 6.26
CA VAL A 560 -0.73 13.29 6.19
C VAL A 560 -1.50 13.54 7.48
N TYR A 561 -0.83 13.88 8.59
CA TYR A 561 -1.44 14.01 9.91
C TYR A 561 -2.66 14.95 9.90
N ASN A 562 -2.50 16.17 9.37
CA ASN A 562 -3.58 17.15 9.35
C ASN A 562 -4.76 16.68 8.49
N ALA A 563 -4.51 15.94 7.41
CA ALA A 563 -5.57 15.37 6.59
C ALA A 563 -6.39 14.33 7.38
N ILE A 564 -5.73 13.46 8.14
CA ILE A 564 -6.40 12.46 8.99
C ILE A 564 -7.25 13.15 10.05
N ILE A 565 -6.69 14.07 10.82
CA ILE A 565 -7.40 14.75 11.91
C ILE A 565 -8.56 15.58 11.37
N ASN A 566 -8.38 16.29 10.26
CA ASN A 566 -9.44 17.09 9.63
C ASN A 566 -10.61 16.21 9.16
N HIS A 567 -10.29 15.07 8.58
CA HIS A 567 -11.31 14.11 8.16
C HIS A 567 -12.09 13.54 9.35
N VAL A 568 -11.39 13.14 10.41
CA VAL A 568 -12.03 12.66 11.66
C VAL A 568 -12.99 13.72 12.22
N ALA A 569 -12.56 14.99 12.28
CA ALA A 569 -13.40 16.09 12.73
C ALA A 569 -14.65 16.27 11.84
N PHE A 570 -14.50 16.20 10.53
CA PHE A 570 -15.63 16.23 9.60
C PHE A 570 -16.64 15.10 9.90
N VAL A 571 -16.17 13.87 10.06
CA VAL A 571 -17.04 12.72 10.34
C VAL A 571 -17.76 12.87 11.69
N LEU A 572 -17.11 13.46 12.67
CA LEU A 572 -17.69 13.77 13.98
C LEU A 572 -18.71 14.93 13.95
N GLY A 573 -18.98 15.51 12.77
CA GLY A 573 -19.95 16.61 12.63
C GLY A 573 -19.42 17.96 13.11
N VAL A 574 -18.12 18.10 13.30
CA VAL A 574 -17.50 19.42 13.49
C VAL A 574 -17.76 20.26 12.22
N PRO A 575 -18.13 21.54 12.33
CA PRO A 575 -18.46 22.38 11.17
C PRO A 575 -17.21 22.78 10.36
N VAL A 576 -16.49 21.81 9.87
CA VAL A 576 -15.33 21.93 8.97
C VAL A 576 -15.63 21.21 7.66
N PRO A 577 -15.12 21.70 6.52
CA PRO A 577 -15.24 20.93 5.27
C PRO A 577 -14.41 19.66 5.37
N ASP A 578 -14.84 18.61 4.66
CA ASP A 578 -14.01 17.44 4.48
C ASP A 578 -12.70 17.80 3.75
N VAL A 579 -11.66 17.00 3.97
CA VAL A 579 -10.37 17.18 3.27
C VAL A 579 -10.58 17.18 1.76
N PRO A 580 -9.93 18.06 1.02
CA PRO A 580 -10.05 18.08 -0.44
C PRO A 580 -9.47 16.81 -1.04
N GLN A 581 -10.00 16.39 -2.18
CA GLN A 581 -9.39 15.34 -2.99
C GLN A 581 -7.99 15.81 -3.42
N ASN A 582 -7.03 14.88 -3.53
CA ASN A 582 -5.61 15.12 -3.81
C ASN A 582 -4.85 15.92 -2.74
N CYS A 583 -5.37 15.99 -1.53
CA CYS A 583 -4.78 16.67 -0.37
C CYS A 583 -4.41 18.14 -0.59
N THR A 584 -4.79 18.77 -1.71
CA THR A 584 -4.49 20.17 -1.99
C THR A 584 -5.31 21.11 -1.11
N GLY A 585 -4.69 22.18 -0.61
CA GLY A 585 -5.36 23.15 0.24
C GLY A 585 -5.81 22.60 1.58
N ASN A 586 -5.28 21.47 2.01
CA ASN A 586 -5.54 20.95 3.34
C ASN A 586 -4.91 21.89 4.37
N THR A 587 -5.78 22.57 5.11
CA THR A 587 -5.39 23.56 6.12
C THR A 587 -5.61 22.93 7.48
N GLY A 588 -4.71 23.19 8.42
CA GLY A 588 -5.00 22.89 9.81
C GLY A 588 -6.22 23.66 10.33
N PHE A 589 -6.77 23.22 11.45
CA PHE A 589 -8.00 23.79 12.03
C PHE A 589 -7.88 25.23 12.49
N ALA A 590 -6.70 25.65 12.91
CA ALA A 590 -6.49 26.90 13.63
C ALA A 590 -5.50 27.86 12.99
N ASP A 591 -4.65 27.43 12.09
CA ASP A 591 -3.56 28.26 11.57
C ASP A 591 -3.54 28.34 10.04
N PRO A 592 -3.80 29.53 9.47
CA PRO A 592 -3.63 29.77 8.04
C PRO A 592 -2.21 29.50 7.50
N ALA A 593 -1.20 29.49 8.37
CA ALA A 593 0.17 29.16 7.97
C ALA A 593 0.37 27.68 7.65
N PHE A 594 -0.49 26.78 8.15
CA PHE A 594 -0.55 25.38 7.76
C PHE A 594 -1.14 25.16 6.36
N GLN A 595 -1.67 26.20 5.76
CA GLN A 595 -2.28 26.14 4.43
C GLN A 595 -1.30 25.82 3.31
N GLN A 596 -0.03 25.62 3.60
CA GLN A 596 0.92 25.62 2.52
C GLN A 596 2.07 24.63 2.72
N VAL A 597 1.79 23.39 2.53
CA VAL A 597 2.79 22.54 1.87
C VAL A 597 2.52 22.54 0.35
N ASN A 598 2.07 23.64 -0.20
CA ASN A 598 1.49 23.73 -1.53
C ASN A 598 2.49 23.91 -2.67
N ALA A 599 3.77 23.98 -2.42
CA ALA A 599 4.73 24.05 -3.51
C ALA A 599 4.90 22.69 -4.22
N PHE A 600 4.56 21.58 -3.55
CA PHE A 600 4.52 20.23 -4.13
C PHE A 600 3.19 19.58 -3.77
N GLU A 601 2.12 20.05 -4.39
CA GLU A 601 0.73 19.69 -4.09
C GLU A 601 0.52 18.16 -3.97
N ASN A 602 1.20 17.40 -4.83
CA ASN A 602 1.01 15.96 -4.91
C ASN A 602 1.78 15.19 -3.81
N LEU A 603 2.73 15.79 -3.10
CA LEU A 603 3.41 15.14 -1.99
C LEU A 603 2.50 15.07 -0.75
N ALA A 604 1.52 15.94 -0.63
CA ALA A 604 0.56 15.95 0.47
C ALA A 604 -0.33 14.70 0.51
N ASN A 605 -0.41 13.91 -0.57
CA ASN A 605 -0.99 12.56 -0.55
C ASN A 605 -0.12 11.54 0.23
N GLY A 606 1.01 11.98 0.77
CA GLY A 606 1.96 11.13 1.43
C GLY A 606 2.98 10.50 0.48
N MET A 607 3.84 9.69 1.05
CA MET A 607 4.92 9.00 0.35
C MET A 607 5.06 7.58 0.88
N GLN A 608 5.66 6.70 0.10
CA GLN A 608 6.01 5.36 0.55
C GLN A 608 7.52 5.22 0.75
N ILE A 609 7.88 4.24 1.57
CA ILE A 609 9.24 4.00 2.05
C ILE A 609 9.64 2.53 1.90
N PHE A 610 8.99 1.81 0.98
CA PHE A 610 9.32 0.43 0.65
C PHE A 610 9.38 0.23 -0.87
N PRO A 611 10.16 -0.77 -1.36
CA PRO A 611 10.56 -0.86 -2.76
C PRO A 611 9.42 -0.90 -3.78
N GLY A 612 9.71 -0.52 -5.02
CA GLY A 612 8.81 -0.63 -6.17
C GLY A 612 8.77 0.62 -7.04
N SER A 613 9.74 1.51 -6.96
CA SER A 613 9.79 2.68 -7.86
C SER A 613 11.20 3.03 -8.27
N VAL A 614 11.29 3.68 -9.41
CA VAL A 614 12.53 4.32 -9.88
C VAL A 614 12.22 5.68 -10.52
N PRO A 615 13.14 6.64 -10.41
CA PRO A 615 13.05 7.88 -11.15
C PRO A 615 13.37 7.63 -12.63
N ILE A 616 12.74 8.42 -13.50
CA ILE A 616 12.90 8.35 -14.94
C ILE A 616 13.77 9.52 -15.39
N PHE A 617 14.78 9.22 -16.20
CA PHE A 617 15.73 10.20 -16.69
C PHE A 617 15.71 10.31 -18.22
N ARG A 618 16.15 11.47 -18.72
CA ARG A 618 16.54 11.68 -20.11
C ARG A 618 17.99 12.15 -20.10
N GLY A 619 18.92 11.22 -20.38
CA GLY A 619 20.32 11.44 -20.07
C GLY A 619 20.53 11.58 -18.56
N ASP A 620 21.04 12.72 -18.11
CA ASP A 620 21.25 13.08 -16.70
C ASP A 620 20.11 13.94 -16.08
N ILE A 621 19.07 14.22 -16.85
CA ILE A 621 17.96 15.07 -16.44
C ILE A 621 16.79 14.20 -15.93
N LEU A 622 16.37 14.41 -14.69
CA LEU A 622 15.15 13.81 -14.15
C LEU A 622 13.92 14.32 -14.93
N ILE A 623 13.08 13.43 -15.43
CA ILE A 623 11.86 13.77 -16.18
C ILE A 623 10.57 13.22 -15.55
N GLY A 624 10.67 12.45 -14.48
CA GLY A 624 9.51 11.90 -13.76
C GLY A 624 9.85 10.67 -12.94
N GLY A 625 8.85 9.88 -12.61
CA GLY A 625 8.99 8.62 -11.87
C GLY A 625 7.92 7.60 -12.23
N ILE A 626 8.25 6.35 -12.04
CA ILE A 626 7.34 5.21 -12.12
C ILE A 626 7.28 4.50 -10.78
N GLY A 627 6.08 4.11 -10.37
CA GLY A 627 5.85 3.30 -9.17
C GLY A 627 5.00 2.08 -9.51
N VAL A 628 5.33 0.97 -8.87
CA VAL A 628 4.68 -0.33 -9.02
C VAL A 628 4.34 -0.88 -7.64
N SER A 629 3.15 -1.43 -7.48
CA SER A 629 2.76 -2.05 -6.21
C SER A 629 1.71 -3.13 -6.40
N GLY A 630 1.84 -4.22 -5.65
CA GLY A 630 0.84 -5.27 -5.60
C GLY A 630 1.36 -6.70 -5.46
N ASP A 631 2.64 -6.94 -5.68
CA ASP A 631 3.25 -8.26 -5.50
C ASP A 631 4.46 -8.17 -4.55
N GLY A 632 5.40 -9.10 -4.61
CA GLY A 632 6.61 -9.02 -3.82
C GLY A 632 7.43 -7.76 -4.14
N VAL A 633 8.07 -7.21 -3.12
CA VAL A 633 8.80 -5.92 -3.25
C VAL A 633 9.96 -5.97 -4.26
N ASP A 634 10.55 -7.14 -4.50
CA ASP A 634 11.60 -7.30 -5.53
C ASP A 634 10.99 -7.39 -6.93
N GLN A 635 9.76 -7.94 -7.10
CA GLN A 635 9.03 -7.84 -8.36
C GLN A 635 8.64 -6.42 -8.67
N ASP A 636 8.14 -5.67 -7.69
CA ASP A 636 7.76 -4.27 -7.86
C ASP A 636 8.97 -3.44 -8.34
N ASP A 637 10.14 -3.62 -7.72
CA ASP A 637 11.40 -3.00 -8.17
C ASP A 637 11.76 -3.39 -9.61
N MET A 638 11.75 -4.68 -9.90
CA MET A 638 12.11 -5.18 -11.22
C MET A 638 11.17 -4.67 -12.32
N ILE A 639 9.86 -4.69 -12.06
CA ILE A 639 8.86 -4.25 -13.04
C ILE A 639 9.06 -2.75 -13.34
N SER A 640 9.28 -1.92 -12.31
CA SER A 640 9.53 -0.50 -12.51
C SER A 640 10.83 -0.25 -13.29
N PHE A 641 11.91 -0.92 -12.91
CA PHE A 641 13.25 -0.74 -13.49
C PHE A 641 13.34 -1.24 -14.93
N LEU A 642 12.87 -2.46 -15.20
CA LEU A 642 12.87 -3.04 -16.55
C LEU A 642 11.85 -2.36 -17.46
N GLY A 643 10.71 -1.90 -16.94
CA GLY A 643 9.74 -1.12 -17.68
C GLY A 643 10.37 0.14 -18.29
N VAL A 644 11.12 0.89 -17.46
CA VAL A 644 11.85 2.09 -17.93
C VAL A 644 12.95 1.71 -18.93
N HIS A 645 13.73 0.67 -18.64
CA HIS A 645 14.83 0.23 -19.50
C HIS A 645 14.31 -0.16 -20.90
N ARG A 646 13.32 -1.06 -20.99
CA ARG A 646 12.76 -1.52 -22.26
C ARG A 646 12.09 -0.40 -23.05
N THR A 647 11.44 0.55 -22.37
CA THR A 647 10.89 1.74 -23.02
C THR A 647 11.97 2.57 -23.67
N GLY A 648 13.09 2.77 -22.99
CA GLY A 648 14.25 3.50 -23.53
C GLY A 648 14.83 2.83 -24.77
N GLU A 649 15.00 1.51 -24.74
CA GLU A 649 15.49 0.72 -25.89
C GLU A 649 14.51 0.79 -27.07
N GLN A 650 13.21 0.65 -26.83
CA GLN A 650 12.20 0.65 -27.88
C GLN A 650 12.06 2.02 -28.56
N LEU A 651 12.04 3.11 -27.80
CA LEU A 651 11.77 4.43 -28.35
C LEU A 651 13.03 5.17 -28.80
N ASN A 652 14.18 4.88 -28.21
CA ASN A 652 15.46 5.55 -28.48
C ASN A 652 15.36 7.10 -28.41
N THR A 653 14.57 7.61 -27.46
CA THR A 653 14.36 9.05 -27.24
C THR A 653 15.27 9.62 -26.16
N GLY A 654 16.14 8.79 -25.61
CA GLY A 654 17.00 9.12 -24.47
C GLY A 654 16.30 8.97 -23.11
N LEU A 655 15.03 8.59 -23.08
CA LEU A 655 14.34 8.17 -21.86
C LEU A 655 14.99 6.88 -21.35
N GLY A 656 15.20 6.77 -20.04
CA GLY A 656 15.81 5.58 -19.44
C GLY A 656 15.90 5.68 -17.92
N ASN A 657 16.51 4.66 -17.33
CA ASN A 657 16.88 4.67 -15.93
C ASN A 657 17.93 5.74 -15.64
N ALA A 658 18.07 6.13 -14.39
CA ALA A 658 19.14 7.02 -13.97
C ALA A 658 20.50 6.44 -14.34
N PRO A 659 21.45 7.27 -14.82
CA PRO A 659 22.85 6.88 -14.98
C PRO A 659 23.41 6.25 -13.71
N GLN A 660 24.20 5.20 -13.84
CA GLN A 660 24.69 4.42 -12.68
C GLN A 660 25.44 5.29 -11.66
N GLU A 661 26.22 6.26 -12.15
CA GLU A 661 27.01 7.16 -11.31
C GLU A 661 26.16 8.12 -10.47
N LEU A 662 24.90 8.36 -10.84
CA LEU A 662 23.97 9.22 -10.10
C LEU A 662 23.17 8.46 -9.05
N ARG A 663 23.18 7.13 -9.07
CA ARG A 663 22.31 6.31 -8.18
C ARG A 663 22.75 6.39 -6.72
N ALA A 664 21.78 6.40 -5.82
CA ALA A 664 22.00 6.55 -4.39
C ALA A 664 22.89 5.45 -3.79
N ASP A 665 22.93 4.24 -4.37
CA ASP A 665 23.81 3.15 -3.95
C ASP A 665 25.30 3.42 -4.22
N ARG A 666 25.63 4.48 -4.94
CA ARG A 666 27.02 4.94 -5.16
C ARG A 666 27.51 5.89 -4.08
N ILE A 667 26.62 6.44 -3.26
CA ILE A 667 27.01 7.34 -2.17
C ILE A 667 27.76 6.56 -1.09
N ALA A 668 28.97 7.03 -0.74
CA ALA A 668 29.71 6.54 0.41
C ALA A 668 29.24 7.30 1.66
N ILE A 669 28.41 6.66 2.48
CA ILE A 669 27.85 7.28 3.68
C ILE A 669 28.94 7.37 4.76
N PRO A 670 29.18 8.57 5.34
CA PRO A 670 30.19 8.75 6.36
C PRO A 670 30.00 7.82 7.57
N ASN A 671 31.07 7.21 8.03
CA ASN A 671 31.09 6.30 9.18
C ASN A 671 30.21 5.05 9.05
N GLN A 672 29.73 4.73 7.85
CA GLN A 672 28.96 3.51 7.57
C GLN A 672 29.77 2.60 6.63
N THR A 673 29.67 1.29 6.89
CA THR A 673 30.24 0.26 5.99
C THR A 673 29.26 -0.17 4.92
N SER A 674 27.97 0.01 5.17
CA SER A 674 26.87 -0.32 4.27
C SER A 674 26.50 0.89 3.38
N ARG A 675 25.96 0.60 2.21
CA ARG A 675 25.46 1.61 1.25
C ARG A 675 23.94 1.54 1.17
N LEU A 676 23.34 2.60 0.65
CA LEU A 676 21.95 2.54 0.21
C LEU A 676 21.81 1.47 -0.87
N ARG A 677 20.64 0.85 -0.93
CA ARG A 677 20.24 -0.01 -2.04
C ARG A 677 19.49 0.82 -3.08
N TYR A 678 19.56 0.43 -4.34
CA TYR A 678 18.82 1.12 -5.39
C TYR A 678 17.62 0.29 -5.87
N VAL A 679 17.84 -0.85 -6.49
CA VAL A 679 16.82 -1.82 -6.87
C VAL A 679 17.30 -3.22 -6.53
N SER A 680 16.37 -4.15 -6.37
CA SER A 680 16.63 -5.58 -6.22
C SER A 680 15.72 -6.35 -7.20
N CYS A 681 16.28 -7.34 -7.88
CA CYS A 681 15.53 -8.16 -8.83
C CYS A 681 15.58 -9.62 -8.41
N PRO A 682 14.46 -10.36 -8.55
CA PRO A 682 14.43 -11.78 -8.20
C PRO A 682 15.37 -12.62 -9.06
N GLN A 683 15.84 -13.74 -8.51
CA GLN A 683 16.80 -14.61 -9.17
C GLN A 683 16.24 -15.32 -10.42
N LEU A 684 14.98 -15.79 -10.36
CA LEU A 684 14.27 -16.44 -11.46
C LEU A 684 12.95 -15.72 -11.68
N PRO A 685 12.98 -14.50 -12.25
CA PRO A 685 11.86 -13.60 -12.21
C PRO A 685 10.72 -13.98 -13.14
N PHE A 686 10.99 -14.63 -14.26
CA PHE A 686 10.00 -14.87 -15.31
C PHE A 686 9.44 -16.28 -15.29
N ILE A 687 8.16 -16.38 -15.68
CA ILE A 687 7.49 -17.64 -15.93
C ILE A 687 8.11 -18.25 -17.20
N ASP A 688 8.30 -19.56 -17.19
CA ASP A 688 8.82 -20.34 -18.33
C ASP A 688 10.21 -19.88 -18.86
N SER A 689 10.99 -19.21 -18.03
CA SER A 689 12.33 -18.75 -18.36
C SER A 689 13.34 -19.16 -17.28
N SER A 690 14.55 -19.45 -17.70
CA SER A 690 15.70 -19.70 -16.82
C SER A 690 16.62 -18.48 -16.69
N GLN A 691 16.19 -17.30 -17.13
CA GLN A 691 16.96 -16.07 -17.01
C GLN A 691 17.17 -15.67 -15.56
N THR A 692 18.38 -15.31 -15.22
CA THR A 692 18.78 -14.79 -13.90
C THR A 692 19.43 -13.44 -14.08
N GLU A 693 19.57 -12.67 -12.99
CA GLU A 693 20.32 -11.42 -12.95
C GLU A 693 19.86 -10.40 -14.02
N VAL A 694 18.52 -10.35 -14.24
CA VAL A 694 17.91 -9.59 -15.35
C VAL A 694 18.10 -8.07 -15.25
N CYS A 695 18.52 -7.57 -14.10
CA CYS A 695 18.78 -6.16 -13.86
C CYS A 695 20.28 -5.82 -13.84
N ASP A 696 21.15 -6.81 -13.92
CA ASP A 696 22.58 -6.61 -13.75
C ASP A 696 23.20 -5.87 -14.95
N GLY A 697 23.97 -4.85 -14.64
CA GLY A 697 24.65 -4.05 -15.67
C GLY A 697 23.79 -2.99 -16.36
N LEU A 698 22.49 -2.93 -16.05
CA LEU A 698 21.57 -1.98 -16.65
C LEU A 698 21.61 -0.60 -15.98
#